data_b27b6299293eda4fcfb10539b5252383
#
_entry.id   b27b6299293eda4fcfb10539b5252383
#
_cell.length_a   1.000
_cell.length_b   1.000
_cell.length_c   1.000
_cell.angle_alpha   90.00
_cell.angle_beta   90.00
_cell.angle_gamma   90.00
#
_symmetry.space_group_name_H-M   'P 1'
#
loop_
_entity.id
_entity.type
_entity.pdbx_description
1 polymer ?
#
loop_
_entity_poly.entity_id
_entity_poly.type
_entity_poly.pdbx_seq_one_letter_code
_entity_poly.pdbx_strand_id
1 'polypeptide(L)'
;MQEVADALRLDTELSADSAAYIEELYEQYLTSPTSVSEDWREYFDKYPKGDQPHGSVREQFLLLGRNSNRVQPVVQSTVSTEHERRQIGVLQLIAAYRNRGHQKAKLDPLGLAKREEVPDLDLSAHGLTKSDLDTVFNTGNLAIGKAEATLAEMVEAMEAIYCGSIGAEYMHIVDTKEKRWIQQRLEGARGKFNFSPDQKKGFLERLTAAEGLEKYLGNKFVGAKRFGVEGGESFIPMVNEIIQRAGSVGCKEVVIGMPHRGRLNLLVNIMGKNPADLFGEFEGKSLHKKGSGDVKYHQGFSSNVMTPGGEVHLALAFNPSHLEIVGPVVEGSVRARQVRRKDIGGDDVLPLIVHGDAAFAGQGVNMETFQMSQTRGYTVGGTVHIIVNNQVGFTTSDPRDARSTEYCTDVAKMIQAPIFHVNGDDPEAVIFATQIAHDFRHEFRKDVVIDLFCYRRRGHNEADEPSATQPLMYQIINKKATTRTLYADQLVQQQILDRASADRMVEDYRADLEAGNHVANALVTKPNKKMFVDWSPYLGHEYTDVWDTSVNIDRLKELGKTLNTLPEGFVLQRQVQKVIDDRMKMQTGEMPLNWGAAETLAYATLLDDGFLVRITGEDVGRGTFSHRHAKLHNQADGSVYIPLCHVKENQPRIAVYDSLLSEEAVLAFEYGYSTTLPKSLIVWEAQFGDFANCAQVVIDQFIASGETKWERVCGLTMLLPHGYEGQGPEHSSARLERFLQLCAEDNMQVMTPTTPAQIFHALRRQAVRPIRKPLIVMSPKSLLRHKLATSTLDELANGSFQTVIDEIDNINKADVTRLVLCGGKVYYDLLEKRRELGLDHIAIVRIEQLYPYPEQRLAEVMAQYPNIQELVWAQEEPKNQGAWLFIVPRLYEDVLKSGKQIRISYAGREASAAPACGSPYLHAKQQAQLVNDALAIEAEQSGDSQ
;
A
#
# COMPACT_ATOMS: atom_id res chain seq x y z
N MET A 1 17.78 -21.84 -35.33
CA MET A 1 17.57 -22.55 -34.02
C MET A 1 17.35 -21.57 -32.89
N GLN A 2 18.14 -20.51 -32.79
CA GLN A 2 17.94 -19.49 -31.74
C GLN A 2 16.57 -18.76 -31.91
N GLU A 3 16.24 -18.38 -33.16
CA GLU A 3 14.99 -17.70 -33.48
C GLU A 3 13.72 -18.55 -33.25
N VAL A 4 13.80 -19.86 -33.46
CA VAL A 4 12.68 -20.80 -33.19
C VAL A 4 12.53 -21.05 -31.70
N ALA A 5 13.63 -21.15 -30.96
CA ALA A 5 13.63 -21.27 -29.51
C ALA A 5 13.09 -19.98 -28.81
N ASP A 6 13.41 -18.83 -29.38
CA ASP A 6 12.93 -17.55 -28.88
C ASP A 6 11.45 -17.32 -29.23
N ALA A 7 10.98 -17.79 -30.39
CA ALA A 7 9.55 -17.76 -30.73
C ALA A 7 8.71 -18.69 -29.84
N LEU A 8 9.20 -19.91 -29.53
CA LEU A 8 8.55 -20.85 -28.61
C LEU A 8 8.52 -20.36 -27.16
N ARG A 9 9.44 -19.48 -26.75
CA ARG A 9 9.44 -18.85 -25.41
C ARG A 9 8.41 -17.74 -25.25
N LEU A 10 7.87 -17.23 -26.35
CA LEU A 10 6.87 -16.15 -26.33
C LEU A 10 5.42 -16.69 -26.30
N ASP A 11 5.23 -17.97 -26.48
CA ASP A 11 3.91 -18.58 -26.48
C ASP A 11 3.58 -19.09 -25.06
N THR A 12 2.75 -18.35 -24.34
CA THR A 12 2.41 -18.56 -22.92
C THR A 12 1.39 -19.68 -22.68
N GLU A 13 0.91 -20.36 -23.72
CA GLU A 13 -0.09 -21.42 -23.59
C GLU A 13 0.50 -22.82 -23.32
N LEU A 14 1.84 -22.96 -23.33
CA LEU A 14 2.49 -24.24 -23.17
C LEU A 14 3.23 -24.35 -21.84
N SER A 15 2.81 -25.27 -20.99
CA SER A 15 3.49 -25.55 -19.72
C SER A 15 4.82 -26.30 -19.95
N ALA A 16 5.80 -26.06 -19.09
CA ALA A 16 7.13 -26.67 -19.15
C ALA A 16 7.12 -28.22 -19.14
N ASP A 17 6.09 -28.84 -18.60
CA ASP A 17 5.91 -30.29 -18.55
C ASP A 17 5.52 -30.92 -19.89
N SER A 18 5.08 -30.11 -20.85
CA SER A 18 4.67 -30.57 -22.18
C SER A 18 5.76 -30.36 -23.24
N ALA A 19 6.86 -29.69 -22.90
CA ALA A 19 7.89 -29.30 -23.88
C ALA A 19 8.51 -30.49 -24.62
N ALA A 20 8.82 -31.57 -23.92
CA ALA A 20 9.40 -32.78 -24.50
C ALA A 20 8.44 -33.49 -25.49
N TYR A 21 7.15 -33.50 -25.17
CA TYR A 21 6.10 -34.06 -26.02
C TYR A 21 5.87 -33.21 -27.28
N ILE A 22 5.93 -31.91 -27.14
CA ILE A 22 5.75 -30.98 -28.26
C ILE A 22 6.97 -31.02 -29.18
N GLU A 23 8.18 -31.14 -28.62
CA GLU A 23 9.42 -31.34 -29.37
C GLU A 23 9.35 -32.63 -30.19
N GLU A 24 8.85 -33.72 -29.63
CA GLU A 24 8.66 -34.98 -30.35
C GLU A 24 7.63 -34.86 -31.50
N LEU A 25 6.53 -34.17 -31.29
CA LEU A 25 5.54 -33.88 -32.33
C LEU A 25 6.08 -32.98 -33.43
N TYR A 26 6.92 -31.97 -33.07
CA TYR A 26 7.56 -31.10 -34.05
C TYR A 26 8.56 -31.86 -34.91
N GLU A 27 9.35 -32.76 -34.36
CA GLU A 27 10.25 -33.66 -35.10
C GLU A 27 9.46 -34.57 -36.08
N GLN A 28 8.32 -35.13 -35.62
CA GLN A 28 7.42 -35.90 -36.47
C GLN A 28 6.88 -35.05 -37.64
N TYR A 29 6.47 -33.79 -37.32
CA TYR A 29 5.99 -32.84 -38.34
C TYR A 29 7.09 -32.49 -39.37
N LEU A 30 8.34 -32.21 -38.92
CA LEU A 30 9.47 -31.92 -39.84
C LEU A 30 9.80 -33.08 -40.75
N THR A 31 9.64 -34.31 -40.28
CA THR A 31 9.86 -35.55 -41.06
C THR A 31 8.72 -35.81 -42.01
N SER A 32 7.49 -35.62 -41.61
CA SER A 32 6.29 -35.77 -42.44
C SER A 32 5.16 -34.92 -41.86
N PRO A 33 4.77 -33.79 -42.46
CA PRO A 33 3.72 -32.94 -41.95
C PRO A 33 2.35 -33.64 -41.73
N THR A 34 2.13 -34.77 -42.39
CA THR A 34 0.91 -35.55 -42.26
C THR A 34 0.92 -36.56 -41.09
N SER A 35 2.01 -36.71 -40.39
CA SER A 35 2.18 -37.61 -39.24
C SER A 35 1.63 -37.05 -37.96
N VAL A 36 1.28 -35.77 -37.86
CA VAL A 36 0.66 -35.11 -36.72
C VAL A 36 -0.79 -34.74 -37.05
N SER A 37 -1.58 -34.50 -36.03
CA SER A 37 -2.98 -34.06 -36.17
C SER A 37 -3.10 -32.72 -36.89
N GLU A 38 -4.30 -32.43 -37.43
CA GLU A 38 -4.55 -31.21 -38.20
C GLU A 38 -4.29 -29.94 -37.37
N ASP A 39 -4.66 -29.94 -36.08
CA ASP A 39 -4.43 -28.85 -35.13
C ASP A 39 -2.94 -28.58 -34.92
N TRP A 40 -2.13 -29.63 -34.72
CA TRP A 40 -0.70 -29.52 -34.59
C TRP A 40 0.02 -29.09 -35.86
N ARG A 41 -0.53 -29.48 -37.01
CA ARG A 41 -0.01 -29.04 -38.31
C ARG A 41 -0.23 -27.54 -38.48
N GLU A 42 -1.47 -27.08 -38.20
CA GLU A 42 -1.78 -25.64 -38.32
C GLU A 42 -0.99 -24.79 -37.29
N TYR A 43 -0.68 -25.36 -36.14
CA TYR A 43 0.19 -24.73 -35.15
C TYR A 43 1.64 -24.61 -35.64
N PHE A 44 2.23 -25.70 -36.12
CA PHE A 44 3.63 -25.74 -36.56
C PHE A 44 3.87 -24.99 -37.89
N ASP A 45 2.89 -24.84 -38.74
CA ASP A 45 2.98 -24.08 -39.98
C ASP A 45 3.18 -22.58 -39.77
N LYS A 46 2.89 -22.08 -38.55
CA LYS A 46 3.12 -20.68 -38.16
C LYS A 46 4.60 -20.36 -37.89
N TYR A 47 5.45 -21.36 -37.72
CA TYR A 47 6.85 -21.19 -37.37
C TYR A 47 7.77 -21.38 -38.58
N PRO A 48 8.95 -20.68 -38.65
CA PRO A 48 9.91 -20.86 -39.72
C PRO A 48 10.45 -22.28 -39.68
N LYS A 49 10.37 -22.97 -40.81
CA LYS A 49 10.84 -24.36 -40.95
C LYS A 49 12.36 -24.37 -40.91
N GLY A 50 12.97 -25.03 -39.93
CA GLY A 50 14.39 -25.33 -39.90
C GLY A 50 14.74 -26.31 -41.02
N ASP A 51 15.96 -26.19 -41.57
CA ASP A 51 16.38 -26.95 -42.80
C ASP A 51 16.52 -28.46 -42.56
N GLN A 52 16.53 -29.00 -41.33
CA GLN A 52 16.65 -30.45 -41.08
C GLN A 52 16.00 -30.88 -39.76
N PRO A 53 15.36 -32.07 -39.68
CA PRO A 53 14.86 -32.64 -38.41
C PRO A 53 16.01 -32.93 -37.42
N HIS A 54 15.83 -32.57 -36.14
CA HIS A 54 16.82 -32.83 -35.10
C HIS A 54 17.14 -34.31 -34.91
N GLY A 55 16.17 -35.21 -35.12
CA GLY A 55 16.37 -36.65 -35.10
C GLY A 55 17.43 -37.13 -36.11
N SER A 56 17.50 -36.55 -37.30
CA SER A 56 18.50 -36.88 -38.30
C SER A 56 19.91 -36.41 -37.93
N VAL A 57 20.03 -35.27 -37.25
CA VAL A 57 21.28 -34.77 -36.68
C VAL A 57 21.77 -35.67 -35.57
N ARG A 58 20.87 -36.10 -34.66
CA ARG A 58 21.16 -37.03 -33.58
C ARG A 58 21.61 -38.40 -34.12
N GLU A 59 20.93 -38.95 -35.16
CA GLU A 59 21.36 -40.19 -35.79
C GLU A 59 22.72 -40.06 -36.47
N GLN A 60 23.03 -38.93 -37.12
CA GLN A 60 24.34 -38.64 -37.68
C GLN A 60 25.42 -38.63 -36.60
N PHE A 61 25.18 -38.01 -35.45
CA PHE A 61 26.11 -38.07 -34.31
C PHE A 61 26.26 -39.46 -33.74
N LEU A 62 25.17 -40.26 -33.63
CA LEU A 62 25.23 -41.66 -33.25
C LEU A 62 25.97 -42.56 -34.25
N LEU A 63 25.83 -42.31 -35.57
CA LEU A 63 26.57 -42.97 -36.62
C LEU A 63 28.04 -42.56 -36.61
N LEU A 64 28.36 -41.32 -36.40
CA LEU A 64 29.73 -40.82 -36.17
C LEU A 64 30.35 -41.46 -34.94
N GLY A 65 29.62 -41.60 -33.85
CA GLY A 65 30.04 -42.31 -32.63
C GLY A 65 30.27 -43.81 -32.88
N ARG A 66 29.48 -44.45 -33.76
CA ARG A 66 29.66 -45.90 -34.09
C ARG A 66 30.78 -46.15 -35.11
N ASN A 67 31.07 -45.20 -35.98
CA ASN A 67 32.15 -45.30 -36.98
C ASN A 67 33.52 -44.84 -36.47
N SER A 68 33.61 -44.27 -35.27
CA SER A 68 34.85 -43.85 -34.61
C SER A 68 35.67 -44.98 -34.01
N ASN A 69 35.31 -46.25 -34.26
CA ASN A 69 36.09 -47.44 -33.82
C ASN A 69 37.29 -47.75 -34.74
N ARG A 70 37.98 -46.69 -35.26
CA ARG A 70 39.33 -46.80 -35.74
C ARG A 70 40.27 -46.01 -34.83
N VAL A 71 40.98 -46.81 -34.06
CA VAL A 71 42.03 -46.47 -33.13
C VAL A 71 42.95 -45.38 -33.65
N GLN A 72 42.83 -44.17 -33.11
CA GLN A 72 44.00 -43.32 -32.87
C GLN A 72 44.21 -43.31 -31.35
N PRO A 73 45.41 -43.19 -30.83
CA PRO A 73 45.63 -43.23 -29.42
C PRO A 73 44.96 -42.01 -28.81
N VAL A 74 43.84 -42.27 -28.17
CA VAL A 74 43.19 -41.30 -27.25
C VAL A 74 44.23 -41.05 -26.20
N VAL A 75 44.72 -39.82 -26.08
CA VAL A 75 45.26 -39.39 -24.81
C VAL A 75 44.14 -39.68 -23.82
N GLN A 76 44.29 -40.74 -23.03
CA GLN A 76 43.41 -41.07 -21.93
C GLN A 76 43.44 -39.85 -21.05
N SER A 77 42.38 -39.02 -21.11
CA SER A 77 42.03 -38.23 -19.95
C SER A 77 41.72 -39.27 -18.85
N THR A 78 42.59 -39.35 -17.87
CA THR A 78 42.53 -40.28 -16.76
C THR A 78 41.48 -39.86 -15.73
N VAL A 79 40.39 -39.29 -16.18
CA VAL A 79 39.22 -39.00 -15.33
C VAL A 79 38.36 -40.26 -15.31
N SER A 80 38.36 -40.98 -14.20
CA SER A 80 37.58 -42.20 -14.04
C SER A 80 36.07 -41.83 -14.05
N THR A 81 35.23 -42.72 -14.56
CA THR A 81 33.74 -42.56 -14.49
C THR A 81 33.26 -42.35 -13.05
N GLU A 82 34.02 -42.78 -12.08
CA GLU A 82 33.76 -42.54 -10.67
C GLU A 82 34.06 -41.10 -10.26
N HIS A 83 35.09 -40.47 -10.77
CA HIS A 83 35.36 -39.05 -10.53
C HIS A 83 34.25 -38.17 -11.14
N GLU A 84 33.78 -38.47 -12.32
CA GLU A 84 32.66 -37.76 -12.95
C GLU A 84 31.38 -37.88 -12.14
N ARG A 85 31.08 -39.07 -11.61
CA ARG A 85 29.92 -39.27 -10.72
C ARG A 85 30.07 -38.47 -9.40
N ARG A 86 31.25 -38.43 -8.82
CA ARG A 86 31.50 -37.60 -7.62
C ARG A 86 31.42 -36.09 -7.95
N GLN A 87 31.86 -35.66 -9.14
CA GLN A 87 31.70 -34.27 -9.59
C GLN A 87 30.22 -33.86 -9.64
N ILE A 88 29.32 -34.74 -10.10
CA ILE A 88 27.89 -34.51 -10.06
C ILE A 88 27.42 -34.34 -8.60
N GLY A 89 27.87 -35.21 -7.70
CA GLY A 89 27.59 -35.12 -6.26
C GLY A 89 28.03 -33.78 -5.64
N VAL A 90 29.19 -33.25 -6.06
CA VAL A 90 29.66 -31.93 -5.62
C VAL A 90 28.73 -30.80 -6.11
N LEU A 91 28.30 -30.85 -7.36
CA LEU A 91 27.35 -29.85 -7.88
C LEU A 91 25.98 -29.90 -7.19
N GLN A 92 25.53 -31.11 -6.85
CA GLN A 92 24.29 -31.31 -6.06
C GLN A 92 24.46 -30.80 -4.62
N LEU A 93 25.61 -31.01 -3.99
CA LEU A 93 25.92 -30.49 -2.66
C LEU A 93 25.92 -28.94 -2.67
N ILE A 94 26.54 -28.30 -3.67
CA ILE A 94 26.49 -26.83 -3.84
C ILE A 94 25.03 -26.36 -3.93
N ALA A 95 24.21 -27.04 -4.72
CA ALA A 95 22.80 -26.70 -4.84
C ALA A 95 22.05 -26.88 -3.51
N ALA A 96 22.37 -27.94 -2.75
CA ALA A 96 21.79 -28.18 -1.43
C ALA A 96 22.11 -27.05 -0.44
N TYR A 97 23.38 -26.61 -0.36
CA TYR A 97 23.74 -25.48 0.51
C TYR A 97 23.02 -24.19 0.12
N ARG A 98 22.86 -23.90 -1.16
CA ARG A 98 22.11 -22.73 -1.65
C ARG A 98 20.63 -22.77 -1.28
N ASN A 99 20.04 -23.98 -1.30
CA ASN A 99 18.61 -24.15 -0.99
C ASN A 99 18.33 -24.29 0.50
N ARG A 100 19.21 -24.93 1.25
CA ARG A 100 18.91 -25.36 2.63
C ARG A 100 19.96 -24.93 3.66
N GLY A 101 21.04 -24.28 3.26
CA GLY A 101 22.10 -23.84 4.19
C GLY A 101 21.58 -22.91 5.29
N HIS A 102 20.55 -22.07 4.98
CA HIS A 102 19.91 -21.19 5.95
C HIS A 102 19.34 -21.95 7.16
N GLN A 103 18.89 -23.19 6.99
CA GLN A 103 18.36 -24.02 8.09
C GLN A 103 19.45 -24.42 9.09
N LYS A 104 20.72 -24.49 8.67
CA LYS A 104 21.89 -24.76 9.53
C LYS A 104 22.58 -23.46 10.00
N ALA A 105 22.24 -22.29 9.47
CA ALA A 105 22.90 -21.02 9.77
C ALA A 105 22.72 -20.61 11.25
N LYS A 106 23.71 -20.03 11.89
CA LYS A 106 23.75 -19.65 13.31
C LYS A 106 23.02 -18.34 13.57
N LEU A 107 21.68 -18.34 13.35
CA LEU A 107 20.85 -17.13 13.38
C LEU A 107 20.43 -16.74 14.81
N ASP A 108 20.12 -17.71 15.67
CA ASP A 108 19.59 -17.44 17.01
C ASP A 108 20.68 -16.96 17.98
N PRO A 109 20.64 -15.68 18.42
CA PRO A 109 21.61 -15.17 19.39
C PRO A 109 21.49 -15.80 20.78
N LEU A 110 20.37 -16.46 21.09
CA LEU A 110 20.14 -17.11 22.38
C LEU A 110 20.54 -18.60 22.39
N GLY A 111 20.68 -19.21 21.19
CA GLY A 111 21.00 -20.62 21.03
C GLY A 111 19.88 -21.56 21.52
N LEU A 112 18.65 -21.11 21.59
CA LEU A 112 17.49 -21.88 22.04
C LEU A 112 16.80 -22.65 20.92
N ALA A 113 16.94 -22.21 19.69
CA ALA A 113 16.30 -22.85 18.55
C ALA A 113 16.85 -24.28 18.38
N LYS A 114 15.95 -25.25 18.55
CA LYS A 114 16.24 -26.64 18.19
C LYS A 114 16.19 -26.72 16.68
N ARG A 115 17.32 -26.98 16.07
CA ARG A 115 17.40 -27.18 14.63
C ARG A 115 17.29 -28.66 14.33
N GLU A 116 16.49 -28.98 13.36
CA GLU A 116 16.43 -30.30 12.79
C GLU A 116 17.75 -30.57 12.02
N GLU A 117 18.15 -31.84 11.97
CA GLU A 117 19.22 -32.26 11.09
C GLU A 117 18.78 -31.96 9.63
N VAL A 118 19.70 -31.47 8.80
CA VAL A 118 19.50 -31.22 7.39
C VAL A 118 20.34 -32.23 6.59
N PRO A 119 19.81 -33.45 6.36
CA PRO A 119 20.58 -34.51 5.74
C PRO A 119 21.11 -34.17 4.34
N ASP A 120 20.39 -33.29 3.63
CA ASP A 120 20.80 -32.82 2.30
C ASP A 120 22.12 -32.04 2.29
N LEU A 121 22.62 -31.62 3.46
CA LEU A 121 23.92 -30.95 3.58
C LEU A 121 25.07 -31.93 3.91
N ASP A 122 24.75 -33.20 4.11
CA ASP A 122 25.76 -34.23 4.39
C ASP A 122 26.36 -34.76 3.06
N LEU A 123 27.66 -35.04 3.08
CA LEU A 123 28.39 -35.61 1.95
C LEU A 123 27.73 -36.90 1.44
N SER A 124 27.27 -37.73 2.37
CA SER A 124 26.67 -39.04 2.10
C SER A 124 25.39 -38.97 1.27
N ALA A 125 24.62 -37.90 1.41
CA ALA A 125 23.41 -37.67 0.61
C ALA A 125 23.71 -37.50 -0.90
N HIS A 126 24.95 -37.13 -1.23
CA HIS A 126 25.40 -36.90 -2.61
C HIS A 126 26.39 -37.95 -3.09
N GLY A 127 26.51 -39.10 -2.38
CA GLY A 127 27.45 -40.16 -2.74
C GLY A 127 28.91 -39.77 -2.57
N LEU A 128 29.20 -38.78 -1.74
CA LEU A 128 30.51 -38.30 -1.35
C LEU A 128 30.86 -38.86 0.05
N THR A 129 32.15 -38.97 0.33
CA THR A 129 32.63 -39.48 1.59
C THR A 129 33.76 -38.60 2.15
N LYS A 130 34.14 -38.80 3.39
CA LYS A 130 35.29 -38.11 4.00
C LYS A 130 36.62 -38.35 3.26
N SER A 131 36.75 -39.49 2.55
CA SER A 131 37.94 -39.78 1.76
C SER A 131 38.06 -38.94 0.49
N ASP A 132 36.97 -38.24 0.11
CA ASP A 132 36.96 -37.38 -1.08
C ASP A 132 37.36 -35.92 -0.75
N LEU A 133 37.54 -35.60 0.52
CA LEU A 133 37.82 -34.22 0.98
C LEU A 133 39.07 -33.62 0.33
N ASP A 134 40.10 -34.40 0.11
CA ASP A 134 41.36 -33.96 -0.51
C ASP A 134 41.31 -34.01 -2.06
N THR A 135 40.21 -34.53 -2.62
CA THR A 135 40.05 -34.62 -4.09
C THR A 135 39.68 -33.26 -4.66
N VAL A 136 40.35 -32.90 -5.76
CA VAL A 136 40.08 -31.63 -6.50
C VAL A 136 38.90 -31.82 -7.46
N PHE A 137 37.94 -30.94 -7.38
CA PHE A 137 36.77 -30.91 -8.23
C PHE A 137 36.61 -29.54 -8.90
N ASN A 138 35.90 -29.51 -10.01
CA ASN A 138 35.44 -28.24 -10.61
C ASN A 138 34.39 -27.60 -9.75
N THR A 139 34.54 -26.30 -9.48
CA THR A 139 33.61 -25.54 -8.63
C THR A 139 32.29 -25.23 -9.34
N GLY A 140 32.17 -25.51 -10.64
CA GLY A 140 31.02 -25.18 -11.45
C GLY A 140 30.74 -23.67 -11.46
N ASN A 141 29.64 -23.27 -10.91
CA ASN A 141 29.25 -21.87 -10.79
C ASN A 141 29.33 -21.31 -9.36
N LEU A 142 30.00 -22.01 -8.44
CA LEU A 142 30.27 -21.52 -7.09
C LEU A 142 31.32 -20.40 -7.16
N ALA A 143 30.90 -19.16 -6.78
CA ALA A 143 31.68 -17.95 -7.02
C ALA A 143 32.75 -17.69 -5.93
N ILE A 144 33.55 -18.72 -5.58
CA ILE A 144 34.64 -18.61 -4.60
C ILE A 144 35.98 -18.15 -5.19
N GLY A 145 36.01 -17.70 -6.43
CA GLY A 145 37.21 -17.16 -7.12
C GLY A 145 38.23 -18.22 -7.53
N LYS A 146 37.84 -19.49 -7.58
CA LYS A 146 38.65 -20.61 -8.07
C LYS A 146 37.82 -21.45 -9.02
N ALA A 147 38.36 -21.88 -10.17
CA ALA A 147 37.67 -22.79 -11.06
C ALA A 147 37.67 -24.23 -10.56
N GLU A 148 38.71 -24.60 -9.79
CA GLU A 148 38.89 -25.90 -9.17
C GLU A 148 39.33 -25.73 -7.72
N ALA A 149 38.84 -26.57 -6.83
CA ALA A 149 39.19 -26.56 -5.41
C ALA A 149 39.03 -27.97 -4.83
N THR A 150 39.65 -28.27 -3.69
CA THR A 150 39.37 -29.51 -2.99
C THR A 150 37.94 -29.49 -2.43
N LEU A 151 37.35 -30.67 -2.25
CA LEU A 151 36.01 -30.76 -1.64
C LEU A 151 36.01 -30.14 -0.23
N ALA A 152 37.09 -30.29 0.53
CA ALA A 152 37.23 -29.66 1.86
C ALA A 152 37.17 -28.15 1.78
N GLU A 153 37.91 -27.52 0.85
CA GLU A 153 37.83 -26.05 0.64
C GLU A 153 36.44 -25.58 0.21
N MET A 154 35.75 -26.36 -0.62
CA MET A 154 34.39 -26.03 -1.03
C MET A 154 33.38 -26.11 0.12
N VAL A 155 33.46 -27.21 0.94
CA VAL A 155 32.57 -27.37 2.07
C VAL A 155 32.84 -26.30 3.13
N GLU A 156 34.11 -26.00 3.46
CA GLU A 156 34.44 -24.90 4.36
C GLU A 156 33.87 -23.55 3.87
N ALA A 157 34.03 -23.27 2.60
CA ALA A 157 33.50 -22.05 2.00
C ALA A 157 31.94 -22.00 2.06
N MET A 158 31.26 -23.10 1.70
CA MET A 158 29.81 -23.17 1.73
C MET A 158 29.26 -23.06 3.14
N GLU A 159 29.89 -23.70 4.13
CA GLU A 159 29.50 -23.56 5.53
C GLU A 159 29.68 -22.12 6.04
N ALA A 160 30.80 -21.48 5.70
CA ALA A 160 31.02 -20.09 6.07
C ALA A 160 30.00 -19.13 5.43
N ILE A 161 29.61 -19.36 4.17
CA ILE A 161 28.69 -18.52 3.41
C ILE A 161 27.23 -18.73 3.87
N TYR A 162 26.79 -19.99 3.90
CA TYR A 162 25.36 -20.32 4.04
C TYR A 162 24.93 -20.77 5.43
N CYS A 163 25.90 -21.18 6.29
CA CYS A 163 25.64 -21.69 7.63
C CYS A 163 26.26 -20.84 8.75
N GLY A 164 26.80 -19.65 8.38
CA GLY A 164 27.36 -18.67 9.33
C GLY A 164 26.30 -17.86 10.04
N SER A 165 26.58 -16.57 10.26
CA SER A 165 25.66 -15.59 10.86
C SER A 165 24.58 -15.09 9.88
N ILE A 166 24.65 -15.49 8.59
CA ILE A 166 23.69 -15.16 7.55
C ILE A 166 23.09 -16.45 6.98
N GLY A 167 21.76 -16.50 6.92
CA GLY A 167 21.00 -17.48 6.15
C GLY A 167 20.32 -16.75 4.99
N ALA A 168 20.49 -17.20 3.75
CA ALA A 168 19.92 -16.53 2.60
C ALA A 168 18.94 -17.43 1.88
N GLU A 169 17.74 -16.92 1.62
CA GLU A 169 16.72 -17.56 0.81
C GLU A 169 16.48 -16.76 -0.48
N TYR A 170 16.90 -17.30 -1.61
CA TYR A 170 16.78 -16.66 -2.92
C TYR A 170 16.59 -17.66 -4.07
N MET A 171 16.64 -18.95 -3.76
CA MET A 171 16.54 -19.98 -4.81
C MET A 171 15.13 -20.12 -5.38
N HIS A 172 14.12 -19.60 -4.70
CA HIS A 172 12.74 -19.48 -5.17
C HIS A 172 12.55 -18.39 -6.24
N ILE A 173 13.53 -17.49 -6.43
CA ILE A 173 13.50 -16.48 -7.50
C ILE A 173 13.65 -17.18 -8.84
N VAL A 174 12.75 -16.89 -9.79
CA VAL A 174 12.79 -17.50 -11.14
C VAL A 174 13.85 -16.85 -12.01
N ASP A 175 14.02 -15.52 -11.91
CA ASP A 175 14.98 -14.79 -12.75
C ASP A 175 16.43 -15.21 -12.45
N THR A 176 17.11 -15.72 -13.48
CA THR A 176 18.50 -16.19 -13.37
C THR A 176 19.48 -15.07 -13.13
N LYS A 177 19.24 -13.86 -13.66
CA LYS A 177 20.14 -12.70 -13.48
C LYS A 177 20.13 -12.29 -12.01
N GLU A 178 18.96 -12.20 -11.38
CA GLU A 178 18.80 -11.87 -9.96
C GLU A 178 19.48 -12.91 -9.07
N LYS A 179 19.22 -14.21 -9.30
CA LYS A 179 19.88 -15.29 -8.56
C LYS A 179 21.40 -15.24 -8.65
N ARG A 180 21.95 -15.07 -9.86
CA ARG A 180 23.39 -15.00 -10.09
C ARG A 180 24.01 -13.78 -9.43
N TRP A 181 23.31 -12.66 -9.45
CA TRP A 181 23.75 -11.44 -8.81
C TRP A 181 23.90 -11.60 -7.29
N ILE A 182 22.95 -12.27 -6.65
CA ILE A 182 23.02 -12.59 -5.21
C ILE A 182 24.16 -13.61 -4.93
N GLN A 183 24.22 -14.67 -5.70
CA GLN A 183 25.27 -15.70 -5.55
C GLN A 183 26.67 -15.10 -5.60
N GLN A 184 26.97 -14.28 -6.60
CA GLN A 184 28.28 -13.66 -6.77
C GLN A 184 28.69 -12.82 -5.56
N ARG A 185 27.75 -12.12 -4.92
CA ARG A 185 28.03 -11.28 -3.75
C ARG A 185 28.20 -12.08 -2.47
N LEU A 186 27.30 -13.02 -2.20
CA LEU A 186 27.38 -13.87 -1.02
C LEU A 186 28.61 -14.79 -1.08
N GLU A 187 28.77 -15.49 -2.20
CA GLU A 187 29.84 -16.49 -2.35
C GLU A 187 31.22 -15.83 -2.50
N GLY A 188 31.28 -14.66 -3.16
CA GLY A 188 32.51 -13.90 -3.28
C GLY A 188 33.07 -13.38 -1.96
N ALA A 189 32.21 -13.12 -0.98
CA ALA A 189 32.63 -12.73 0.38
C ALA A 189 33.18 -13.90 1.21
N ARG A 190 32.81 -15.15 0.89
CA ARG A 190 33.25 -16.37 1.59
C ARG A 190 33.03 -16.31 3.11
N GLY A 191 31.93 -15.70 3.58
CA GLY A 191 31.68 -15.49 5.00
C GLY A 191 32.66 -14.55 5.72
N LYS A 192 33.50 -13.81 4.98
CA LYS A 192 34.44 -12.83 5.53
C LYS A 192 34.07 -11.44 5.05
N PHE A 193 33.81 -10.54 6.00
CA PHE A 193 33.38 -9.17 5.71
C PHE A 193 34.58 -8.23 5.83
N ASN A 194 34.93 -7.54 4.74
CA ASN A 194 36.12 -6.68 4.64
C ASN A 194 35.75 -5.23 5.03
N PHE A 195 35.57 -4.97 6.33
CA PHE A 195 35.38 -3.64 6.84
C PHE A 195 36.70 -3.06 7.39
N SER A 196 36.95 -1.78 7.11
CA SER A 196 38.11 -1.08 7.66
C SER A 196 37.98 -0.92 9.18
N PRO A 197 39.11 -0.71 9.89
CA PRO A 197 39.09 -0.45 11.33
C PRO A 197 38.17 0.72 11.71
N ASP A 198 38.11 1.79 10.88
CA ASP A 198 37.26 2.94 11.15
C ASP A 198 35.78 2.65 10.95
N GLN A 199 35.42 1.85 9.95
CA GLN A 199 34.04 1.38 9.78
C GLN A 199 33.60 0.55 10.98
N LYS A 200 34.45 -0.39 11.45
CA LYS A 200 34.17 -1.20 12.64
C LYS A 200 34.01 -0.36 13.91
N LYS A 201 34.84 0.65 14.13
CA LYS A 201 34.66 1.63 15.22
C LYS A 201 33.33 2.37 15.08
N GLY A 202 32.97 2.82 13.88
CA GLY A 202 31.69 3.48 13.61
C GLY A 202 30.48 2.57 13.90
N PHE A 203 30.57 1.26 13.68
CA PHE A 203 29.52 0.32 14.10
C PHE A 203 29.40 0.26 15.62
N LEU A 204 30.53 0.20 16.34
CA LEU A 204 30.54 0.23 17.80
C LEU A 204 29.97 1.54 18.37
N GLU A 205 30.25 2.67 17.76
CA GLU A 205 29.71 3.98 18.18
C GLU A 205 28.17 3.95 18.09
N ARG A 206 27.60 3.43 17.00
CA ARG A 206 26.15 3.34 16.83
C ARG A 206 25.49 2.34 17.77
N LEU A 207 26.16 1.20 18.02
CA LEU A 207 25.71 0.25 19.05
C LEU A 207 25.75 0.89 20.45
N THR A 208 26.79 1.70 20.72
CA THR A 208 26.92 2.43 21.99
C THR A 208 25.82 3.47 22.15
N ALA A 209 25.48 4.16 21.08
CA ALA A 209 24.36 5.12 21.07
C ALA A 209 23.00 4.43 21.27
N ALA A 210 22.79 3.30 20.58
CA ALA A 210 21.55 2.52 20.72
C ALA A 210 21.35 2.03 22.15
N GLU A 211 22.33 1.33 22.71
CA GLU A 211 22.31 0.83 24.08
C GLU A 211 22.28 1.95 25.13
N GLY A 212 23.04 3.02 24.88
CA GLY A 212 23.17 4.16 25.80
C GLY A 212 21.86 4.87 26.03
N LEU A 213 21.09 5.13 24.96
CA LEU A 213 19.76 5.74 25.06
C LEU A 213 18.78 4.87 25.84
N GLU A 214 18.73 3.59 25.55
CA GLU A 214 17.83 2.66 26.27
C GLU A 214 18.15 2.58 27.76
N LYS A 215 19.43 2.51 28.11
CA LYS A 215 19.87 2.54 29.52
C LYS A 215 19.54 3.87 30.20
N TYR A 216 19.75 5.00 29.52
CA TYR A 216 19.45 6.32 30.03
C TYR A 216 17.95 6.46 30.34
N LEU A 217 17.11 6.12 29.35
CA LEU A 217 15.66 6.20 29.52
C LEU A 217 15.15 5.23 30.58
N GLY A 218 15.72 4.02 30.63
CA GLY A 218 15.35 3.00 31.62
C GLY A 218 15.66 3.40 33.06
N ASN A 219 16.77 4.10 33.26
CA ASN A 219 17.20 4.59 34.58
C ASN A 219 16.45 5.86 35.01
N LYS A 220 16.23 6.80 34.09
CA LYS A 220 15.59 8.10 34.38
C LYS A 220 14.06 7.98 34.49
N PHE A 221 13.44 7.14 33.66
CA PHE A 221 11.97 7.00 33.56
C PHE A 221 11.54 5.54 33.81
N VAL A 222 11.77 5.08 35.02
CA VAL A 222 11.54 3.68 35.44
C VAL A 222 10.07 3.30 35.19
N GLY A 223 9.84 2.17 34.51
CA GLY A 223 8.51 1.62 34.22
C GLY A 223 7.72 2.36 33.13
N ALA A 224 8.23 3.48 32.63
CA ALA A 224 7.55 4.21 31.54
C ALA A 224 7.65 3.44 30.22
N LYS A 225 6.53 3.26 29.53
CA LYS A 225 6.48 2.61 28.21
C LYS A 225 7.31 3.37 27.19
N ARG A 226 8.24 2.68 26.55
CA ARG A 226 9.11 3.20 25.49
C ARG A 226 9.31 2.23 24.34
N PHE A 227 8.99 0.94 24.52
CA PHE A 227 9.20 -0.15 23.55
C PHE A 227 10.64 -0.17 23.03
N GLY A 228 11.57 -0.33 23.96
CA GLY A 228 13.01 -0.29 23.68
C GLY A 228 13.49 -1.38 22.72
N VAL A 229 14.64 -1.10 22.07
CA VAL A 229 15.28 -2.02 21.12
C VAL A 229 16.32 -2.91 21.78
N GLU A 230 16.38 -2.95 23.13
CA GLU A 230 17.37 -3.74 23.87
C GLU A 230 17.33 -5.22 23.48
N GLY A 231 18.45 -5.71 23.00
CA GLY A 231 18.63 -7.05 22.41
C GLY A 231 18.55 -7.08 20.89
N GLY A 232 18.22 -5.97 20.26
CA GLY A 232 18.20 -5.78 18.81
C GLY A 232 18.94 -4.50 18.40
N GLU A 233 19.97 -4.09 19.16
CA GLU A 233 20.69 -2.81 18.97
C GLU A 233 21.31 -2.68 17.58
N SER A 234 21.64 -3.78 16.89
CA SER A 234 22.15 -3.80 15.51
C SER A 234 21.18 -3.21 14.48
N PHE A 235 19.89 -3.03 14.83
CA PHE A 235 18.92 -2.29 14.04
C PHE A 235 19.37 -0.85 13.73
N ILE A 236 19.98 -0.17 14.68
CA ILE A 236 20.42 1.23 14.50
C ILE A 236 21.57 1.38 13.50
N PRO A 237 22.69 0.64 13.59
CA PRO A 237 23.71 0.68 12.54
C PRO A 237 23.19 0.18 11.20
N MET A 238 22.26 -0.80 11.14
CA MET A 238 21.60 -1.26 9.92
C MET A 238 20.84 -0.13 9.20
N VAL A 239 19.97 0.58 9.90
CA VAL A 239 19.20 1.69 9.31
C VAL A 239 20.13 2.81 8.86
N ASN A 240 21.17 3.13 9.65
CA ASN A 240 22.16 4.11 9.24
C ASN A 240 22.87 3.70 7.95
N GLU A 241 23.29 2.44 7.82
CA GLU A 241 23.92 1.92 6.59
C GLU A 241 23.01 2.08 5.37
N ILE A 242 21.72 1.74 5.48
CA ILE A 242 20.76 1.92 4.40
C ILE A 242 20.70 3.39 3.95
N ILE A 243 20.60 4.32 4.90
CA ILE A 243 20.50 5.76 4.60
C ILE A 243 21.78 6.28 3.95
N GLN A 244 22.94 5.96 4.51
CA GLN A 244 24.24 6.41 3.99
C GLN A 244 24.50 5.85 2.59
N ARG A 245 24.14 4.57 2.38
CA ARG A 245 24.32 3.91 1.11
C ARG A 245 23.34 4.42 0.06
N ALA A 246 22.07 4.60 0.41
CA ALA A 246 21.06 5.22 -0.45
C ALA A 246 21.52 6.60 -0.94
N GLY A 247 21.98 7.44 -0.03
CA GLY A 247 22.52 8.75 -0.40
C GLY A 247 23.73 8.65 -1.31
N SER A 248 24.62 7.67 -1.10
CA SER A 248 25.83 7.49 -1.93
C SER A 248 25.52 7.17 -3.40
N VAL A 249 24.40 6.51 -3.67
CA VAL A 249 23.92 6.21 -5.03
C VAL A 249 22.95 7.26 -5.58
N GLY A 250 22.77 8.38 -4.87
CA GLY A 250 22.03 9.55 -5.36
C GLY A 250 20.62 9.71 -4.85
N CYS A 251 20.11 8.83 -3.98
CA CYS A 251 18.81 8.95 -3.33
C CYS A 251 18.70 10.30 -2.59
N LYS A 252 17.52 10.91 -2.66
CA LYS A 252 17.24 12.24 -2.09
C LYS A 252 16.31 12.20 -0.89
N GLU A 253 15.46 11.20 -0.81
CA GLU A 253 14.51 11.06 0.29
C GLU A 253 14.42 9.59 0.73
N VAL A 254 14.36 9.34 2.05
CA VAL A 254 14.02 8.04 2.64
C VAL A 254 12.77 8.20 3.48
N VAL A 255 11.73 7.46 3.16
CA VAL A 255 10.46 7.46 3.90
C VAL A 255 10.38 6.18 4.71
N ILE A 256 10.22 6.33 6.02
CA ILE A 256 10.30 5.22 6.97
C ILE A 256 8.93 4.96 7.57
N GLY A 257 8.49 3.70 7.52
CA GLY A 257 7.38 3.17 8.29
C GLY A 257 7.87 2.19 9.33
N MET A 258 7.36 2.25 10.54
CA MET A 258 7.78 1.31 11.57
C MET A 258 6.76 1.23 12.73
N PRO A 259 6.68 0.09 13.43
CA PRO A 259 5.95 -0.02 14.68
C PRO A 259 6.66 0.75 15.81
N HIS A 260 6.18 0.59 17.02
CA HIS A 260 6.67 1.30 18.19
C HIS A 260 8.08 0.87 18.65
N ARG A 261 8.48 -0.42 18.46
CA ARG A 261 9.75 -0.93 19.00
C ARG A 261 10.96 -0.32 18.30
N GLY A 262 11.87 0.28 19.10
CA GLY A 262 13.06 0.97 18.60
C GLY A 262 12.80 2.35 18.01
N ARG A 263 11.53 2.81 17.98
CA ARG A 263 11.17 4.08 17.35
C ARG A 263 11.80 5.30 18.02
N LEU A 264 11.81 5.32 19.36
CA LEU A 264 12.43 6.44 20.09
C LEU A 264 13.95 6.48 19.86
N ASN A 265 14.57 5.32 19.73
CA ASN A 265 15.98 5.17 19.43
C ASN A 265 16.30 5.69 18.01
N LEU A 266 15.50 5.29 17.02
CA LEU A 266 15.61 5.82 15.65
C LEU A 266 15.40 7.34 15.60
N LEU A 267 14.40 7.88 16.30
CA LEU A 267 14.13 9.32 16.37
C LEU A 267 15.34 10.11 16.85
N VAL A 268 15.99 9.66 17.91
CA VAL A 268 17.12 10.38 18.55
C VAL A 268 18.42 10.12 17.80
N ASN A 269 18.78 8.86 17.55
CA ASN A 269 20.12 8.50 17.06
C ASN A 269 20.27 8.58 15.53
N ILE A 270 19.19 8.48 14.79
CA ILE A 270 19.20 8.53 13.32
C ILE A 270 18.63 9.84 12.80
N MET A 271 17.42 10.19 13.26
CA MET A 271 16.71 11.35 12.73
C MET A 271 17.05 12.66 13.44
N GLY A 272 17.77 12.62 14.56
CA GLY A 272 18.26 13.80 15.25
C GLY A 272 17.18 14.58 16.02
N LYS A 273 16.12 13.92 16.48
CA LYS A 273 15.21 14.53 17.45
C LYS A 273 16.00 14.91 18.70
N ASN A 274 15.77 16.11 19.21
CA ASN A 274 16.49 16.57 20.41
C ASN A 274 16.13 15.67 21.60
N PRO A 275 17.11 15.08 22.30
CA PRO A 275 16.85 14.30 23.50
C PRO A 275 16.05 15.04 24.57
N ALA A 276 16.29 16.35 24.75
CA ALA A 276 15.57 17.17 25.74
C ALA A 276 14.07 17.25 25.44
N ASP A 277 13.68 17.34 24.17
CA ASP A 277 12.28 17.32 23.76
C ASP A 277 11.63 15.98 24.08
N LEU A 278 12.32 14.88 23.77
CA LEU A 278 11.86 13.53 24.11
C LEU A 278 11.69 13.36 25.63
N PHE A 279 12.65 13.85 26.44
CA PHE A 279 12.57 13.76 27.90
C PHE A 279 11.40 14.59 28.44
N GLY A 280 11.12 15.77 27.83
CA GLY A 280 9.93 16.55 28.15
C GLY A 280 8.62 15.79 27.94
N GLU A 281 8.52 14.98 26.88
CA GLU A 281 7.35 14.12 26.64
C GLU A 281 7.20 13.03 27.72
N PHE A 282 8.30 12.47 28.21
CA PHE A 282 8.27 11.55 29.36
C PHE A 282 7.84 12.25 30.68
N GLU A 283 8.13 13.52 30.82
CA GLU A 283 7.73 14.36 31.97
C GLU A 283 6.30 14.89 31.83
N GLY A 284 5.58 14.51 30.76
CA GLY A 284 4.19 14.94 30.52
C GLY A 284 4.08 16.35 29.92
N LYS A 285 5.16 16.94 29.43
CA LYS A 285 5.12 18.22 28.71
C LYS A 285 4.66 17.93 27.26
N SER A 286 3.45 18.35 26.93
CA SER A 286 2.93 18.19 25.56
C SER A 286 3.64 19.15 24.63
N LEU A 287 4.14 18.62 23.49
CA LEU A 287 4.66 19.41 22.38
C LEU A 287 3.55 19.81 21.38
N HIS A 288 2.38 19.21 21.51
CA HIS A 288 1.21 19.47 20.65
C HIS A 288 0.56 20.81 21.02
N LYS A 289 0.38 21.64 20.01
CA LYS A 289 -0.27 22.95 20.15
C LYS A 289 -1.78 22.90 19.90
N LYS A 290 -2.25 21.91 19.14
CA LYS A 290 -3.63 21.71 18.74
C LYS A 290 -3.98 20.21 18.75
N GLY A 291 -5.27 19.90 18.81
CA GLY A 291 -5.78 18.54 18.75
C GLY A 291 -5.58 17.74 20.04
N SER A 292 -5.91 16.44 20.00
CA SER A 292 -5.78 15.52 21.14
C SER A 292 -4.36 15.01 21.36
N GLY A 293 -3.51 15.06 20.32
CA GLY A 293 -2.17 14.46 20.32
C GLY A 293 -2.19 12.93 20.34
N ASP A 294 -1.02 12.34 20.40
CA ASP A 294 -0.82 10.89 20.46
C ASP A 294 0.38 10.56 21.37
N VAL A 295 0.54 9.29 21.70
CA VAL A 295 1.65 8.80 22.54
C VAL A 295 3.00 8.97 21.83
N LYS A 296 4.07 9.17 22.62
CA LYS A 296 5.41 9.48 22.10
C LYS A 296 5.97 8.45 21.12
N TYR A 297 5.64 7.18 21.27
CA TYR A 297 6.11 6.09 20.40
C TYR A 297 5.27 5.89 19.12
N HIS A 298 4.33 6.81 18.82
CA HIS A 298 3.62 6.92 17.55
C HIS A 298 4.04 8.13 16.71
N GLN A 299 4.85 9.03 17.28
CA GLN A 299 5.23 10.30 16.67
C GLN A 299 6.00 10.11 15.36
N GLY A 300 5.60 10.90 14.35
CA GLY A 300 6.37 11.09 13.13
C GLY A 300 7.45 12.15 13.30
N PHE A 301 8.39 12.19 12.38
CA PHE A 301 9.45 13.19 12.37
C PHE A 301 10.01 13.39 10.97
N SER A 302 10.54 14.59 10.68
CA SER A 302 11.26 14.86 9.44
C SER A 302 12.53 15.63 9.74
N SER A 303 13.62 15.23 9.10
CA SER A 303 14.91 15.89 9.20
C SER A 303 15.73 15.65 7.95
N ASN A 304 16.86 16.32 7.81
CA ASN A 304 17.82 16.05 6.76
C ASN A 304 19.14 15.59 7.37
N VAL A 305 19.75 14.60 6.73
CA VAL A 305 21.06 14.08 7.14
C VAL A 305 22.06 14.19 6.00
N MET A 306 23.35 14.33 6.36
CA MET A 306 24.42 14.33 5.38
C MET A 306 24.86 12.91 5.07
N THR A 307 25.03 12.60 3.79
CA THR A 307 25.56 11.33 3.29
C THR A 307 26.73 11.58 2.34
N PRO A 308 27.48 10.55 1.93
CA PRO A 308 28.54 10.71 0.94
C PRO A 308 28.07 11.33 -0.40
N GLY A 309 26.81 11.07 -0.79
CA GLY A 309 26.20 11.64 -2.01
C GLY A 309 25.47 12.98 -1.80
N GLY A 310 25.57 13.56 -0.60
CA GLY A 310 24.96 14.83 -0.22
C GLY A 310 23.81 14.70 0.75
N GLU A 311 23.01 15.76 0.85
CA GLU A 311 21.89 15.86 1.79
C GLU A 311 20.72 14.94 1.37
N VAL A 312 20.22 14.15 2.32
CA VAL A 312 19.07 13.26 2.16
C VAL A 312 17.99 13.65 3.17
N HIS A 313 16.76 13.78 2.71
CA HIS A 313 15.60 14.03 3.55
C HIS A 313 15.07 12.73 4.14
N LEU A 314 14.92 12.68 5.46
CA LEU A 314 14.30 11.55 6.16
C LEU A 314 12.89 11.94 6.60
N ALA A 315 11.92 11.06 6.37
CA ALA A 315 10.55 11.23 6.82
C ALA A 315 10.07 9.95 7.51
N LEU A 316 9.87 10.00 8.82
CA LEU A 316 9.25 8.93 9.59
C LEU A 316 7.73 9.17 9.64
N ALA A 317 6.95 8.24 9.12
CA ALA A 317 5.51 8.31 9.16
C ALA A 317 4.99 8.18 10.60
N PHE A 318 3.88 8.86 10.92
CA PHE A 318 3.12 8.54 12.13
C PHE A 318 2.58 7.11 12.05
N ASN A 319 2.41 6.46 13.17
CA ASN A 319 1.95 5.09 13.24
C ASN A 319 0.95 4.89 14.37
N PRO A 320 -0.22 4.27 14.13
CA PRO A 320 -1.12 3.84 15.21
C PRO A 320 -0.59 2.55 15.84
N SER A 321 -1.26 2.06 16.89
CA SER A 321 -0.98 0.75 17.48
C SER A 321 -1.43 -0.43 16.59
N HIS A 322 -2.19 -0.17 15.52
CA HIS A 322 -2.58 -1.16 14.51
C HIS A 322 -1.38 -1.46 13.64
N LEU A 323 -0.83 -2.66 13.81
CA LEU A 323 0.42 -3.05 13.18
C LEU A 323 0.26 -3.22 11.66
N GLU A 324 1.33 -2.96 10.92
CA GLU A 324 1.52 -3.15 9.46
C GLU A 324 0.77 -2.15 8.56
N ILE A 325 -0.33 -1.55 9.00
CA ILE A 325 -1.13 -0.64 8.16
C ILE A 325 -0.36 0.61 7.70
N VAL A 326 0.73 0.97 8.36
CA VAL A 326 1.60 2.07 7.94
C VAL A 326 2.42 1.74 6.69
N GLY A 327 2.59 0.45 6.35
CA GLY A 327 3.33 0.00 5.16
C GLY A 327 2.84 0.65 3.88
N PRO A 328 1.61 0.36 3.44
CA PRO A 328 1.06 0.96 2.23
C PRO A 328 0.90 2.49 2.33
N VAL A 329 0.70 3.07 3.52
CA VAL A 329 0.72 4.53 3.71
C VAL A 329 2.07 5.13 3.32
N VAL A 330 3.17 4.49 3.73
CA VAL A 330 4.53 4.91 3.37
C VAL A 330 4.74 4.79 1.87
N GLU A 331 4.36 3.69 1.25
CA GLU A 331 4.51 3.49 -0.19
C GLU A 331 3.70 4.51 -0.99
N GLY A 332 2.50 4.85 -0.55
CA GLY A 332 1.70 5.93 -1.14
C GLY A 332 2.41 7.29 -1.06
N SER A 333 2.99 7.62 0.10
CA SER A 333 3.79 8.83 0.28
C SER A 333 5.04 8.84 -0.60
N VAL A 334 5.73 7.71 -0.73
CA VAL A 334 6.88 7.54 -1.64
C VAL A 334 6.45 7.80 -3.08
N ARG A 335 5.37 7.17 -3.54
CA ARG A 335 4.88 7.34 -4.91
C ARG A 335 4.55 8.80 -5.23
N ALA A 336 3.92 9.51 -4.31
CA ALA A 336 3.62 10.94 -4.45
C ALA A 336 4.90 11.78 -4.56
N ARG A 337 5.93 11.47 -3.76
CA ARG A 337 7.25 12.12 -3.82
C ARG A 337 7.96 11.86 -5.14
N GLN A 338 7.93 10.63 -5.63
CA GLN A 338 8.46 10.26 -6.95
C GLN A 338 7.77 11.05 -8.07
N VAL A 339 6.44 11.15 -8.04
CA VAL A 339 5.70 11.97 -9.02
C VAL A 339 6.10 13.44 -8.95
N ARG A 340 6.24 14.01 -7.76
CA ARG A 340 6.68 15.40 -7.57
C ARG A 340 8.09 15.64 -8.10
N ARG A 341 8.98 14.66 -7.98
CA ARG A 341 10.37 14.71 -8.45
C ARG A 341 10.53 14.32 -9.92
N LYS A 342 9.49 13.78 -10.55
CA LYS A 342 9.55 13.14 -11.87
C LYS A 342 10.51 11.94 -11.90
N ASP A 343 10.63 11.28 -10.76
CA ASP A 343 11.44 10.07 -10.55
C ASP A 343 10.70 8.84 -11.12
N ILE A 344 10.95 8.52 -12.38
CA ILE A 344 10.29 7.40 -13.07
C ILE A 344 10.88 6.07 -12.61
N GLY A 345 12.17 6.04 -12.30
CA GLY A 345 12.93 4.84 -11.93
C GLY A 345 12.76 4.42 -10.48
N GLY A 346 12.30 5.32 -9.61
CA GLY A 346 12.23 5.08 -8.16
C GLY A 346 13.61 5.14 -7.47
N ASP A 347 14.53 5.96 -8.02
CA ASP A 347 15.90 6.11 -7.51
C ASP A 347 16.02 7.20 -6.45
N ASP A 348 15.25 8.28 -6.62
CA ASP A 348 15.32 9.45 -5.76
C ASP A 348 14.68 9.24 -4.39
N VAL A 349 13.74 8.30 -4.27
CA VAL A 349 12.96 8.09 -3.04
C VAL A 349 12.94 6.61 -2.66
N LEU A 350 13.47 6.30 -1.48
CA LEU A 350 13.54 4.95 -0.94
C LEU A 350 12.46 4.73 0.14
N PRO A 351 11.57 3.75 0.00
CA PRO A 351 10.74 3.26 1.10
C PRO A 351 11.54 2.28 1.97
N LEU A 352 11.44 2.46 3.29
CA LEU A 352 12.02 1.59 4.30
C LEU A 352 10.94 1.25 5.32
N ILE A 353 10.55 -0.02 5.40
CA ILE A 353 9.49 -0.47 6.30
C ILE A 353 10.07 -1.47 7.31
N VAL A 354 9.83 -1.20 8.58
CA VAL A 354 10.24 -2.05 9.70
C VAL A 354 9.02 -2.79 10.23
N HIS A 355 9.18 -4.06 10.57
CA HIS A 355 8.12 -4.96 11.00
C HIS A 355 8.47 -5.68 12.28
N GLY A 356 7.45 -6.20 12.98
CA GLY A 356 7.62 -7.27 13.96
C GLY A 356 7.35 -8.63 13.29
N ASP A 357 8.01 -9.68 13.75
CA ASP A 357 7.92 -11.01 13.17
C ASP A 357 6.49 -11.58 13.08
N ALA A 358 5.76 -11.53 14.17
CA ALA A 358 4.39 -12.05 14.21
C ALA A 358 3.42 -11.21 13.37
N ALA A 359 3.59 -9.89 13.34
CA ALA A 359 2.75 -9.00 12.56
C ALA A 359 3.02 -9.16 11.05
N PHE A 360 4.29 -9.29 10.65
CA PHE A 360 4.67 -9.51 9.26
C PHE A 360 4.03 -10.76 8.66
N ALA A 361 4.05 -11.87 9.41
CA ALA A 361 3.44 -13.12 8.99
C ALA A 361 1.90 -13.12 9.07
N GLY A 362 1.32 -12.41 10.05
CA GLY A 362 -0.08 -12.57 10.43
C GLY A 362 -1.05 -11.51 9.90
N GLN A 363 -0.56 -10.33 9.51
CA GLN A 363 -1.42 -9.25 9.02
C GLN A 363 -1.58 -9.29 7.51
N GLY A 364 -2.83 -9.49 7.03
CA GLY A 364 -3.15 -9.65 5.60
C GLY A 364 -2.76 -8.46 4.74
N VAL A 365 -2.72 -7.25 5.29
CA VAL A 365 -2.33 -6.03 4.58
C VAL A 365 -0.92 -6.11 3.98
N ASN A 366 0.00 -6.89 4.58
CA ASN A 366 1.32 -7.14 4.00
C ASN A 366 1.24 -7.93 2.69
N MET A 367 0.37 -8.93 2.61
CA MET A 367 0.14 -9.69 1.37
C MET A 367 -0.44 -8.80 0.28
N GLU A 368 -1.40 -7.94 0.62
CA GLU A 368 -1.97 -6.95 -0.30
C GLU A 368 -0.89 -5.98 -0.79
N THR A 369 -0.07 -5.43 0.10
CA THR A 369 1.02 -4.52 -0.22
C THR A 369 2.05 -5.18 -1.14
N PHE A 370 2.42 -6.43 -0.90
CA PHE A 370 3.31 -7.18 -1.77
C PHE A 370 2.74 -7.36 -3.18
N GLN A 371 1.43 -7.66 -3.31
CA GLN A 371 0.80 -7.75 -4.62
C GLN A 371 0.73 -6.39 -5.36
N MET A 372 0.79 -5.27 -4.64
CA MET A 372 0.87 -3.93 -5.22
C MET A 372 2.26 -3.59 -5.76
N SER A 373 3.32 -4.16 -5.21
CA SER A 373 4.72 -3.70 -5.32
C SER A 373 5.23 -3.53 -6.74
N GLN A 374 4.79 -4.35 -7.71
CA GLN A 374 5.18 -4.29 -9.11
C GLN A 374 4.04 -3.85 -10.03
N THR A 375 2.86 -3.52 -9.49
CA THR A 375 1.74 -3.08 -10.32
C THR A 375 1.93 -1.63 -10.78
N ARG A 376 1.48 -1.32 -12.00
CA ARG A 376 1.71 -0.04 -12.68
C ARG A 376 1.25 1.18 -11.89
N GLY A 377 0.15 1.07 -11.16
CA GLY A 377 -0.45 2.17 -10.39
C GLY A 377 0.26 2.44 -9.07
N TYR A 378 0.96 1.45 -8.52
CA TYR A 378 1.38 1.43 -7.12
C TYR A 378 2.88 1.21 -6.91
N THR A 379 3.60 0.65 -7.90
CA THR A 379 5.04 0.40 -7.76
C THR A 379 5.81 1.64 -7.31
N VAL A 380 6.75 1.42 -6.39
CA VAL A 380 7.65 2.44 -5.81
C VAL A 380 9.13 2.18 -6.13
N GLY A 381 9.41 1.20 -7.00
CA GLY A 381 10.76 0.79 -7.34
C GLY A 381 11.40 -0.08 -6.27
N GLY A 382 10.58 -0.88 -5.58
CA GLY A 382 10.96 -1.80 -4.51
C GLY A 382 11.10 -1.15 -3.15
N THR A 383 10.78 -1.93 -2.12
CA THR A 383 10.84 -1.55 -0.70
C THR A 383 11.89 -2.39 0.02
N VAL A 384 12.63 -1.78 0.94
CA VAL A 384 13.48 -2.53 1.87
C VAL A 384 12.67 -2.81 3.12
N HIS A 385 12.43 -4.09 3.40
CA HIS A 385 11.72 -4.56 4.59
C HIS A 385 12.71 -5.06 5.63
N ILE A 386 12.61 -4.58 6.86
CA ILE A 386 13.39 -5.04 8.00
C ILE A 386 12.45 -5.65 9.03
N ILE A 387 12.69 -6.89 9.39
CA ILE A 387 11.93 -7.54 10.47
C ILE A 387 12.79 -7.54 11.72
N VAL A 388 12.34 -6.87 12.78
CA VAL A 388 12.95 -6.97 14.10
C VAL A 388 12.38 -8.22 14.77
N ASN A 389 13.02 -9.38 14.47
CA ASN A 389 12.58 -10.69 14.89
C ASN A 389 13.11 -11.02 16.27
N ASN A 390 12.34 -10.72 17.29
CA ASN A 390 12.73 -11.01 18.67
C ASN A 390 12.34 -12.42 19.13
N GLN A 391 11.89 -13.28 18.22
CA GLN A 391 11.57 -14.70 18.43
C GLN A 391 10.40 -14.96 19.39
N VAL A 392 9.67 -13.93 19.76
CA VAL A 392 8.47 -14.01 20.59
C VAL A 392 7.41 -13.07 20.00
N GLY A 393 6.41 -13.63 19.34
CA GLY A 393 5.30 -12.86 18.76
C GLY A 393 4.41 -12.31 19.87
N PHE A 394 4.51 -11.00 20.16
CA PHE A 394 3.77 -10.33 21.23
C PHE A 394 4.06 -11.01 22.59
N THR A 395 3.14 -11.85 23.07
CA THR A 395 3.29 -12.66 24.33
C THR A 395 3.00 -14.15 24.11
N THR A 396 3.00 -14.62 22.85
CA THR A 396 2.75 -16.02 22.51
C THR A 396 3.77 -16.93 23.19
N SER A 397 3.30 -17.79 24.09
CA SER A 397 4.16 -18.63 24.91
C SER A 397 4.65 -19.90 24.21
N ASP A 398 3.85 -20.43 23.28
CA ASP A 398 4.18 -21.64 22.52
C ASP A 398 4.45 -21.26 21.05
N PRO A 399 5.65 -21.56 20.50
CA PRO A 399 5.96 -21.27 19.09
C PRO A 399 5.00 -21.91 18.08
N ARG A 400 4.35 -23.04 18.45
CA ARG A 400 3.37 -23.73 17.61
C ARG A 400 2.08 -22.94 17.40
N ASP A 401 1.80 -21.96 18.29
CA ASP A 401 0.67 -21.07 18.19
C ASP A 401 1.01 -19.79 17.38
N ALA A 402 2.26 -19.62 16.99
CA ALA A 402 2.73 -18.37 16.36
C ALA A 402 2.44 -18.33 14.85
N ARG A 403 2.75 -19.43 14.13
CA ARG A 403 2.57 -19.53 12.67
C ARG A 403 2.78 -20.97 12.18
N SER A 404 2.31 -21.23 10.96
CA SER A 404 2.47 -22.55 10.30
C SER A 404 3.79 -22.69 9.55
N THR A 405 4.49 -21.59 9.24
CA THR A 405 5.73 -21.59 8.45
C THR A 405 6.97 -21.62 9.32
N GLU A 406 8.09 -22.06 8.75
CA GLU A 406 9.39 -22.07 9.45
C GLU A 406 9.81 -20.63 9.80
N TYR A 407 9.77 -19.74 8.83
CA TYR A 407 10.08 -18.32 9.01
C TYR A 407 8.85 -17.44 8.89
N CYS A 408 8.84 -16.33 9.61
CA CYS A 408 7.82 -15.29 9.44
C CYS A 408 7.88 -14.63 8.05
N THR A 409 8.99 -14.77 7.37
CA THR A 409 9.30 -14.18 6.06
C THR A 409 8.78 -14.96 4.87
N ASP A 410 8.23 -16.16 5.08
CA ASP A 410 7.75 -17.02 3.98
C ASP A 410 6.68 -16.34 3.09
N VAL A 411 5.93 -15.41 3.66
CA VAL A 411 4.96 -14.58 2.94
C VAL A 411 5.58 -13.76 1.79
N ALA A 412 6.84 -13.36 1.90
CA ALA A 412 7.54 -12.58 0.88
C ALA A 412 7.96 -13.42 -0.33
N LYS A 413 7.97 -14.74 -0.21
CA LYS A 413 8.28 -15.65 -1.33
C LYS A 413 7.25 -15.58 -2.45
N MET A 414 6.01 -15.17 -2.16
CA MET A 414 4.97 -15.04 -3.19
C MET A 414 5.29 -14.00 -4.27
N ILE A 415 6.10 -12.99 -3.95
CA ILE A 415 6.59 -12.00 -4.92
C ILE A 415 8.04 -12.25 -5.33
N GLN A 416 8.59 -13.39 -4.95
CA GLN A 416 9.98 -13.77 -5.23
C GLN A 416 11.02 -12.78 -4.66
N ALA A 417 10.73 -12.16 -3.53
CA ALA A 417 11.67 -11.28 -2.85
C ALA A 417 12.81 -12.11 -2.22
N PRO A 418 14.08 -11.71 -2.37
CA PRO A 418 15.17 -12.34 -1.63
C PRO A 418 15.06 -12.03 -0.14
N ILE A 419 15.42 -13.00 0.69
CA ILE A 419 15.34 -12.93 2.15
C ILE A 419 16.72 -13.20 2.74
N PHE A 420 17.17 -12.30 3.60
CA PHE A 420 18.43 -12.41 4.32
C PHE A 420 18.14 -12.47 5.82
N HIS A 421 18.23 -13.67 6.39
CA HIS A 421 18.19 -13.88 7.84
C HIS A 421 19.55 -13.56 8.41
N VAL A 422 19.65 -12.79 9.47
CA VAL A 422 20.93 -12.41 10.05
C VAL A 422 20.89 -12.38 11.56
N ASN A 423 21.95 -12.90 12.20
CA ASN A 423 22.13 -12.87 13.64
C ASN A 423 22.44 -11.44 14.11
N GLY A 424 21.56 -10.84 14.93
CA GLY A 424 21.70 -9.49 15.45
C GLY A 424 22.91 -9.27 16.35
N ASP A 425 23.50 -10.33 16.91
CA ASP A 425 24.74 -10.25 17.70
C ASP A 425 26.02 -10.20 16.86
N ASP A 426 25.91 -10.31 15.53
CA ASP A 426 27.02 -10.14 14.59
C ASP A 426 26.81 -8.84 13.74
N PRO A 427 27.23 -7.67 14.23
CA PRO A 427 27.01 -6.40 13.52
C PRO A 427 27.65 -6.35 12.15
N GLU A 428 28.78 -7.03 11.92
CA GLU A 428 29.45 -7.06 10.62
C GLU A 428 28.63 -7.85 9.59
N ALA A 429 28.04 -8.98 9.99
CA ALA A 429 27.11 -9.75 9.18
C ALA A 429 25.83 -8.96 8.87
N VAL A 430 25.30 -8.25 9.87
CA VAL A 430 24.11 -7.38 9.72
C VAL A 430 24.36 -6.32 8.66
N ILE A 431 25.47 -5.61 8.74
CA ILE A 431 25.82 -4.56 7.75
C ILE A 431 26.03 -5.15 6.37
N PHE A 432 26.72 -6.29 6.26
CA PHE A 432 26.94 -6.94 4.97
C PHE A 432 25.62 -7.37 4.29
N ALA A 433 24.73 -8.02 5.02
CA ALA A 433 23.41 -8.39 4.53
C ALA A 433 22.60 -7.16 4.10
N THR A 434 22.69 -6.07 4.87
CA THR A 434 22.06 -4.79 4.57
C THR A 434 22.57 -4.17 3.26
N GLN A 435 23.88 -4.25 3.02
CA GLN A 435 24.47 -3.76 1.79
C GLN A 435 23.96 -4.52 0.57
N ILE A 436 23.90 -5.85 0.66
CA ILE A 436 23.36 -6.68 -0.43
C ILE A 436 21.89 -6.36 -0.68
N ALA A 437 21.10 -6.25 0.38
CA ALA A 437 19.67 -5.96 0.28
C ALA A 437 19.41 -4.59 -0.38
N HIS A 438 20.09 -3.55 0.09
CA HIS A 438 19.96 -2.23 -0.53
C HIS A 438 20.37 -2.24 -2.01
N ASP A 439 21.50 -2.88 -2.34
CA ASP A 439 22.00 -2.93 -3.73
C ASP A 439 21.08 -3.76 -4.64
N PHE A 440 20.48 -4.83 -4.12
CA PHE A 440 19.49 -5.61 -4.85
C PHE A 440 18.28 -4.74 -5.22
N ARG A 441 17.72 -4.04 -4.22
CA ARG A 441 16.61 -3.11 -4.46
C ARG A 441 16.98 -2.05 -5.50
N HIS A 442 18.17 -1.47 -5.38
CA HIS A 442 18.63 -0.44 -6.29
C HIS A 442 18.84 -0.96 -7.72
N GLU A 443 19.40 -2.15 -7.89
CA GLU A 443 19.65 -2.75 -9.21
C GLU A 443 18.35 -3.23 -9.89
N PHE A 444 17.49 -3.92 -9.14
CA PHE A 444 16.34 -4.63 -9.74
C PHE A 444 14.99 -3.94 -9.50
N ARG A 445 14.93 -2.90 -8.70
CA ARG A 445 13.67 -2.19 -8.38
C ARG A 445 12.59 -3.12 -7.82
N LYS A 446 12.99 -4.08 -7.01
CA LYS A 446 12.14 -5.08 -6.35
C LYS A 446 12.32 -5.03 -4.85
N ASP A 447 11.33 -5.55 -4.17
CA ASP A 447 11.34 -5.67 -2.71
C ASP A 447 12.39 -6.66 -2.24
N VAL A 448 12.91 -6.42 -1.05
CA VAL A 448 13.90 -7.26 -0.38
C VAL A 448 13.63 -7.28 1.11
N VAL A 449 13.86 -8.42 1.74
CA VAL A 449 13.58 -8.64 3.16
C VAL A 449 14.86 -8.96 3.93
N ILE A 450 15.07 -8.26 5.05
CA ILE A 450 16.11 -8.55 6.03
C ILE A 450 15.43 -8.98 7.32
N ASP A 451 15.66 -10.20 7.75
CA ASP A 451 15.14 -10.76 8.99
C ASP A 451 16.23 -10.71 10.07
N LEU A 452 16.16 -9.68 10.90
CA LEU A 452 17.11 -9.47 11.99
C LEU A 452 16.75 -10.34 13.19
N PHE A 453 17.35 -11.52 13.31
CA PHE A 453 17.19 -12.39 14.46
C PHE A 453 17.83 -11.77 15.69
N CYS A 454 17.00 -11.39 16.63
CA CYS A 454 17.42 -10.76 17.87
C CYS A 454 16.61 -11.31 19.07
N TYR A 455 16.64 -10.63 20.16
CA TYR A 455 15.81 -10.92 21.33
C TYR A 455 15.35 -9.60 21.94
N ARG A 456 14.34 -9.60 22.80
CA ARG A 456 13.98 -8.43 23.58
C ARG A 456 14.35 -8.65 25.04
N ARG A 457 15.08 -7.69 25.61
CA ARG A 457 15.58 -7.79 26.99
C ARG A 457 14.50 -7.50 28.03
N ARG A 458 13.52 -6.71 27.69
CA ARG A 458 12.32 -6.42 28.51
C ARG A 458 11.12 -7.21 27.98
N GLY A 459 9.96 -7.11 28.64
CA GLY A 459 8.73 -7.71 28.16
C GLY A 459 8.21 -7.10 26.84
N HIS A 460 6.96 -7.32 26.50
CA HIS A 460 6.35 -6.66 25.35
C HIS A 460 6.47 -5.13 25.48
N ASN A 461 6.31 -4.61 26.68
CA ASN A 461 6.67 -3.26 27.09
C ASN A 461 7.37 -3.31 28.45
N GLU A 462 7.80 -2.16 28.98
CA GLU A 462 8.60 -2.06 30.19
C GLU A 462 7.82 -2.32 31.49
N ALA A 463 6.49 -2.41 31.41
CA ALA A 463 5.63 -2.78 32.53
C ALA A 463 5.26 -4.28 32.54
N ASP A 464 5.66 -5.02 31.49
CA ASP A 464 5.39 -6.44 31.33
C ASP A 464 6.52 -7.29 31.94
N GLU A 465 6.18 -8.35 32.67
CA GLU A 465 7.15 -9.31 33.24
C GLU A 465 7.22 -10.57 32.37
N PRO A 466 8.18 -10.63 31.45
CA PRO A 466 8.24 -11.68 30.42
C PRO A 466 8.61 -13.05 30.95
N SER A 467 9.23 -13.15 32.12
CA SER A 467 9.58 -14.46 32.71
C SER A 467 8.33 -15.24 33.13
N ALA A 468 7.18 -14.58 33.29
CA ALA A 468 5.89 -15.23 33.59
C ALA A 468 5.46 -16.19 32.46
N THR A 469 5.79 -15.88 31.20
CA THR A 469 5.40 -16.67 30.02
C THR A 469 6.59 -17.34 29.31
N GLN A 470 7.82 -16.79 29.46
CA GLN A 470 9.04 -17.25 28.79
C GLN A 470 10.19 -17.47 29.80
N PRO A 471 10.03 -18.31 30.82
CA PRO A 471 11.00 -18.41 31.93
C PRO A 471 12.37 -18.88 31.45
N LEU A 472 12.47 -19.87 30.56
CA LEU A 472 13.75 -20.41 30.09
C LEU A 472 14.51 -19.40 29.22
N MET A 473 13.81 -18.73 28.33
CA MET A 473 14.38 -17.69 27.48
C MET A 473 14.98 -16.56 28.32
N TYR A 474 14.24 -16.06 29.32
CA TYR A 474 14.71 -14.96 30.15
C TYR A 474 15.78 -15.33 31.18
N GLN A 475 15.91 -16.61 31.55
CA GLN A 475 17.09 -17.06 32.28
C GLN A 475 18.40 -16.90 31.48
N ILE A 476 18.33 -17.04 30.16
CA ILE A 476 19.47 -16.85 29.27
C ILE A 476 19.66 -15.35 29.02
N ILE A 477 18.61 -14.62 28.64
CA ILE A 477 18.64 -13.18 28.33
C ILE A 477 19.24 -12.37 29.50
N ASN A 478 18.82 -12.65 30.72
CA ASN A 478 19.29 -11.93 31.91
C ASN A 478 20.79 -12.09 32.20
N LYS A 479 21.40 -13.16 31.74
CA LYS A 479 22.83 -13.43 31.89
C LYS A 479 23.66 -13.03 30.69
N LYS A 480 23.02 -12.78 29.56
CA LYS A 480 23.66 -12.49 28.28
C LYS A 480 24.29 -11.11 28.27
N ALA A 481 25.53 -11.00 27.83
CA ALA A 481 26.15 -9.73 27.50
C ALA A 481 25.39 -9.04 26.34
N THR A 482 25.42 -7.71 26.32
CA THR A 482 24.78 -6.95 25.23
C THR A 482 25.57 -7.08 23.95
N THR A 483 24.93 -6.91 22.79
CA THR A 483 25.57 -6.90 21.48
C THR A 483 26.74 -5.91 21.42
N ARG A 484 26.55 -4.70 21.99
CA ARG A 484 27.62 -3.69 22.13
C ARG A 484 28.82 -4.22 22.90
N THR A 485 28.59 -4.90 24.03
CA THR A 485 29.67 -5.46 24.84
C THR A 485 30.42 -6.55 24.10
N LEU A 486 29.71 -7.50 23.49
CA LEU A 486 30.29 -8.58 22.70
C LEU A 486 31.15 -8.05 21.56
N TYR A 487 30.65 -7.04 20.83
CA TYR A 487 31.38 -6.46 19.71
C TYR A 487 32.58 -5.60 20.17
N ALA A 488 32.48 -4.86 21.26
CA ALA A 488 33.63 -4.16 21.83
C ALA A 488 34.74 -5.14 22.25
N ASP A 489 34.41 -6.28 22.88
CA ASP A 489 35.38 -7.31 23.25
C ASP A 489 36.06 -7.91 22.01
N GLN A 490 35.29 -8.14 20.94
CA GLN A 490 35.82 -8.59 19.65
C GLN A 490 36.84 -7.61 19.08
N LEU A 491 36.51 -6.31 19.04
CA LEU A 491 37.39 -5.27 18.48
C LEU A 491 38.67 -5.09 19.33
N VAL A 492 38.58 -5.23 20.65
CA VAL A 492 39.75 -5.24 21.55
C VAL A 492 40.66 -6.44 21.27
N GLN A 493 40.08 -7.66 21.09
CA GLN A 493 40.83 -8.85 20.71
C GLN A 493 41.52 -8.72 19.35
N GLN A 494 40.85 -8.03 18.39
CA GLN A 494 41.41 -7.72 17.07
C GLN A 494 42.43 -6.58 17.11
N GLN A 495 42.67 -5.96 18.26
CA GLN A 495 43.58 -4.80 18.45
C GLN A 495 43.18 -3.58 17.61
N ILE A 496 41.90 -3.40 17.31
CA ILE A 496 41.34 -2.26 16.57
C ILE A 496 41.18 -1.05 17.51
N LEU A 497 40.85 -1.29 18.77
CA LEU A 497 40.76 -0.28 19.82
C LEU A 497 41.11 -0.90 21.19
N ASP A 498 41.43 -0.06 22.15
CA ASP A 498 41.64 -0.50 23.54
C ASP A 498 40.35 -0.40 24.37
N ARG A 499 40.32 -1.09 25.51
CA ARG A 499 39.16 -1.13 26.42
C ARG A 499 38.78 0.29 26.90
N ALA A 500 39.74 1.11 27.26
CA ALA A 500 39.51 2.44 27.77
C ALA A 500 38.85 3.35 26.73
N SER A 501 39.18 3.18 25.44
CA SER A 501 38.52 3.88 24.35
C SER A 501 37.04 3.43 24.16
N ALA A 502 36.78 2.11 24.29
CA ALA A 502 35.42 1.60 24.22
C ALA A 502 34.55 2.11 25.39
N ASP A 503 35.11 2.22 26.58
CA ASP A 503 34.41 2.70 27.78
C ASP A 503 34.18 4.23 27.70
N ARG A 504 35.13 5.00 27.20
CA ARG A 504 34.94 6.43 26.93
C ARG A 504 33.78 6.73 25.99
N MET A 505 33.56 5.94 24.94
CA MET A 505 32.40 6.13 24.05
C MET A 505 31.07 6.10 24.82
N VAL A 506 30.95 5.27 25.87
CA VAL A 506 29.75 5.18 26.70
C VAL A 506 29.60 6.43 27.56
N GLU A 507 30.70 6.89 28.15
CA GLU A 507 30.71 8.07 29.02
C GLU A 507 30.40 9.34 28.22
N ASP A 508 31.02 9.52 27.05
CA ASP A 508 30.83 10.66 26.16
C ASP A 508 29.37 10.72 25.69
N TYR A 509 28.81 9.60 25.20
CA TYR A 509 27.41 9.55 24.76
C TYR A 509 26.43 9.88 25.91
N ARG A 510 26.70 9.38 27.10
CA ARG A 510 25.89 9.69 28.28
C ARG A 510 25.96 11.19 28.63
N ALA A 511 27.14 11.78 28.58
CA ALA A 511 27.34 13.21 28.86
C ALA A 511 26.57 14.06 27.84
N ASP A 512 26.57 13.70 26.57
CA ASP A 512 25.79 14.40 25.54
C ASP A 512 24.28 14.32 25.79
N LEU A 513 23.76 13.18 26.21
CA LEU A 513 22.34 13.04 26.59
C LEU A 513 22.01 13.90 27.82
N GLU A 514 22.86 13.93 28.83
CA GLU A 514 22.66 14.73 30.03
C GLU A 514 22.71 16.24 29.73
N ALA A 515 23.55 16.65 28.77
CA ALA A 515 23.65 18.01 28.29
C ALA A 515 22.51 18.43 27.34
N GLY A 516 21.69 17.47 26.89
CA GLY A 516 20.62 17.71 25.90
C GLY A 516 21.11 18.00 24.49
N ASN A 517 22.31 17.55 24.17
CA ASN A 517 22.91 17.74 22.84
C ASN A 517 22.23 16.84 21.81
N HIS A 518 22.22 17.28 20.54
CA HIS A 518 21.88 16.37 19.43
C HIS A 518 22.98 15.31 19.29
N VAL A 519 22.60 14.06 19.27
CA VAL A 519 23.54 12.92 19.22
C VAL A 519 23.61 12.25 17.84
N ALA A 520 22.75 12.65 16.89
CA ALA A 520 22.82 12.19 15.51
C ALA A 520 23.92 12.94 14.73
N ASN A 521 25.05 12.30 14.52
CA ASN A 521 26.27 12.91 13.94
C ASN A 521 26.09 13.44 12.50
N ALA A 522 25.11 12.91 11.74
CA ALA A 522 24.88 13.30 10.35
C ALA A 522 23.81 14.38 10.17
N LEU A 523 23.23 14.92 11.26
CA LEU A 523 22.11 15.86 11.21
C LEU A 523 22.51 17.19 10.55
N VAL A 524 21.69 17.64 9.59
CA VAL A 524 21.82 18.94 8.93
C VAL A 524 21.05 19.99 9.72
N THR A 525 21.74 20.92 10.38
CA THR A 525 21.13 21.96 11.23
C THR A 525 20.41 23.06 10.44
N LYS A 526 20.74 23.24 9.16
CA LYS A 526 20.07 24.20 8.25
C LYS A 526 19.58 23.45 7.01
N PRO A 527 18.46 22.70 7.12
CA PRO A 527 17.99 21.85 6.05
C PRO A 527 17.48 22.63 4.83
N ASN A 528 17.63 22.03 3.66
CA ASN A 528 17.06 22.55 2.42
C ASN A 528 15.51 22.41 2.46
N LYS A 529 14.82 23.53 2.66
CA LYS A 529 13.36 23.56 2.79
C LYS A 529 12.60 23.08 1.55
N LYS A 530 13.23 23.08 0.37
CA LYS A 530 12.62 22.56 -0.87
C LYS A 530 12.40 21.05 -0.85
N MET A 531 13.03 20.33 0.06
CA MET A 531 12.82 18.89 0.23
C MET A 531 11.55 18.56 1.01
N PHE A 532 11.02 19.51 1.77
CA PHE A 532 9.78 19.33 2.54
C PHE A 532 8.53 19.56 1.67
N VAL A 533 7.41 18.96 2.10
CA VAL A 533 6.09 19.25 1.53
C VAL A 533 5.55 20.53 2.18
N ASP A 534 5.27 21.53 1.36
CA ASP A 534 4.70 22.79 1.87
C ASP A 534 3.17 22.69 2.01
N TRP A 535 2.74 22.66 3.25
CA TRP A 535 1.32 22.66 3.63
C TRP A 535 0.80 24.06 4.01
N SER A 536 1.67 25.06 4.13
CA SER A 536 1.29 26.40 4.61
C SER A 536 0.12 27.06 3.85
N PRO A 537 -0.03 26.86 2.51
CA PRO A 537 -1.16 27.43 1.79
C PRO A 537 -2.54 26.82 2.13
N TYR A 538 -2.54 25.68 2.84
CA TYR A 538 -3.74 24.88 3.13
C TYR A 538 -4.11 24.84 4.61
N LEU A 539 -3.46 25.68 5.43
CA LEU A 539 -3.68 25.76 6.86
C LEU A 539 -4.34 27.09 7.24
N GLY A 540 -5.16 27.08 8.29
CA GLY A 540 -5.76 28.30 8.84
C GLY A 540 -7.00 28.82 8.10
N HIS A 541 -7.62 27.98 7.25
CA HIS A 541 -8.89 28.28 6.57
C HIS A 541 -10.06 27.56 7.26
N GLU A 542 -11.25 28.15 7.15
CA GLU A 542 -12.48 27.63 7.72
C GLU A 542 -13.45 27.13 6.64
N TYR A 543 -14.34 26.19 7.00
CA TYR A 543 -15.36 25.66 6.07
C TYR A 543 -16.36 26.71 5.59
N THR A 544 -16.55 27.76 6.36
CA THR A 544 -17.43 28.89 6.02
C THR A 544 -16.87 29.79 4.93
N ASP A 545 -15.57 29.66 4.61
CA ASP A 545 -14.95 30.42 3.54
C ASP A 545 -15.57 30.04 2.19
N VAL A 546 -16.04 31.07 1.47
CA VAL A 546 -16.68 30.91 0.15
C VAL A 546 -15.62 30.88 -0.94
N TRP A 547 -15.67 29.86 -1.78
CA TRP A 547 -14.76 29.69 -2.91
C TRP A 547 -15.52 29.47 -4.20
N ASP A 548 -15.12 30.20 -5.23
CA ASP A 548 -15.70 30.08 -6.56
C ASP A 548 -15.27 28.77 -7.22
N THR A 549 -16.26 27.96 -7.59
CA THR A 549 -16.09 26.71 -8.33
C THR A 549 -16.66 26.78 -9.73
N SER A 550 -17.16 27.94 -10.14
CA SER A 550 -17.70 28.19 -11.48
C SER A 550 -16.62 28.06 -12.56
N VAL A 551 -17.02 27.82 -13.79
CA VAL A 551 -16.13 27.71 -14.94
C VAL A 551 -16.80 28.33 -16.15
N ASN A 552 -16.12 29.25 -16.84
CA ASN A 552 -16.64 29.88 -18.02
C ASN A 552 -17.26 28.86 -19.01
N ILE A 553 -18.47 29.14 -19.51
CA ILE A 553 -19.26 28.21 -20.32
C ILE A 553 -18.55 27.81 -21.64
N ASP A 554 -17.83 28.76 -22.26
CA ASP A 554 -17.10 28.49 -23.50
C ASP A 554 -15.92 27.55 -23.23
N ARG A 555 -15.27 27.72 -22.11
CA ARG A 555 -14.20 26.79 -21.63
C ARG A 555 -14.77 25.40 -21.39
N LEU A 556 -15.95 25.26 -20.76
CA LEU A 556 -16.61 23.96 -20.59
C LEU A 556 -16.89 23.28 -21.92
N LYS A 557 -17.38 24.04 -22.91
CA LYS A 557 -17.66 23.53 -24.26
C LYS A 557 -16.38 23.08 -24.97
N GLU A 558 -15.32 23.87 -24.87
CA GLU A 558 -14.02 23.53 -25.47
C GLU A 558 -13.43 22.27 -24.87
N LEU A 559 -13.40 22.15 -23.53
CA LEU A 559 -12.93 20.96 -22.83
C LEU A 559 -13.78 19.74 -23.16
N GLY A 560 -15.12 19.89 -23.20
CA GLY A 560 -16.03 18.84 -23.61
C GLY A 560 -15.77 18.37 -25.04
N LYS A 561 -15.50 19.27 -25.99
CA LYS A 561 -15.11 18.91 -27.34
C LYS A 561 -13.81 18.12 -27.37
N THR A 562 -12.79 18.56 -26.65
CA THR A 562 -11.49 17.86 -26.54
C THR A 562 -11.65 16.45 -25.99
N LEU A 563 -12.43 16.28 -24.91
CA LEU A 563 -12.67 14.98 -24.28
C LEU A 563 -13.41 13.96 -25.16
N ASN A 564 -14.27 14.44 -26.06
CA ASN A 564 -15.10 13.58 -26.90
C ASN A 564 -14.57 13.45 -28.35
N THR A 565 -13.43 14.09 -28.66
CA THR A 565 -12.75 13.93 -29.95
C THR A 565 -11.79 12.75 -29.89
N LEU A 566 -12.01 11.76 -30.74
CA LEU A 566 -11.20 10.56 -30.79
C LEU A 566 -10.05 10.70 -31.80
N PRO A 567 -8.94 9.98 -31.62
CA PRO A 567 -7.92 9.85 -32.65
C PRO A 567 -8.49 9.25 -33.95
N GLU A 568 -7.89 9.61 -35.08
CA GLU A 568 -8.27 9.06 -36.38
C GLU A 568 -8.12 7.53 -36.40
N GLY A 569 -9.13 6.83 -36.90
CA GLY A 569 -9.12 5.35 -36.97
C GLY A 569 -9.44 4.64 -35.63
N PHE A 570 -9.75 5.38 -34.57
CA PHE A 570 -10.12 4.77 -33.28
C PHE A 570 -11.55 4.26 -33.30
N VAL A 571 -11.74 2.94 -33.15
CA VAL A 571 -13.04 2.28 -33.19
C VAL A 571 -13.52 1.92 -31.79
N LEU A 572 -14.65 2.45 -31.39
CA LEU A 572 -15.26 2.15 -30.08
C LEU A 572 -16.27 1.00 -30.15
N GLN A 573 -16.44 0.31 -29.03
CA GLN A 573 -17.57 -0.60 -28.83
C GLN A 573 -18.88 0.19 -28.91
N ARG A 574 -19.93 -0.39 -29.52
CA ARG A 574 -21.18 0.30 -29.85
C ARG A 574 -21.83 1.07 -28.70
N GLN A 575 -21.84 0.49 -27.50
CA GLN A 575 -22.44 1.16 -26.32
C GLN A 575 -21.58 2.34 -25.86
N VAL A 576 -20.25 2.19 -25.90
CA VAL A 576 -19.31 3.27 -25.55
C VAL A 576 -19.37 4.39 -26.59
N GLN A 577 -19.49 4.05 -27.88
CA GLN A 577 -19.71 5.05 -28.95
C GLN A 577 -20.93 5.89 -28.64
N LYS A 578 -22.05 5.26 -28.28
CA LYS A 578 -23.26 5.99 -27.90
C LYS A 578 -23.04 6.94 -26.72
N VAL A 579 -22.27 6.54 -25.72
CA VAL A 579 -21.94 7.41 -24.57
C VAL A 579 -21.17 8.64 -25.03
N ILE A 580 -20.22 8.49 -25.93
CA ILE A 580 -19.43 9.61 -26.49
C ILE A 580 -20.33 10.52 -27.35
N ASP A 581 -21.19 9.93 -28.21
CA ASP A 581 -22.13 10.69 -29.04
C ASP A 581 -23.12 11.52 -28.19
N ASP A 582 -23.64 10.94 -27.12
CA ASP A 582 -24.51 11.62 -26.17
C ASP A 582 -23.73 12.74 -25.42
N ARG A 583 -22.50 12.54 -25.02
CA ARG A 583 -21.64 13.56 -24.41
C ARG A 583 -21.33 14.71 -25.38
N MET A 584 -21.19 14.43 -26.66
CA MET A 584 -21.06 15.50 -27.68
C MET A 584 -22.30 16.41 -27.74
N LYS A 585 -23.48 15.87 -27.58
CA LYS A 585 -24.74 16.66 -27.49
C LYS A 585 -24.84 17.40 -26.15
N MET A 586 -24.39 16.78 -25.06
CA MET A 586 -24.34 17.41 -23.73
C MET A 586 -23.44 18.64 -23.69
N GLN A 587 -22.29 18.60 -24.35
CA GLN A 587 -21.36 19.73 -24.41
C GLN A 587 -21.86 20.91 -25.26
N THR A 588 -22.74 20.66 -26.24
CA THR A 588 -23.38 21.74 -27.03
C THR A 588 -24.60 22.31 -26.35
N GLY A 589 -25.13 21.64 -25.33
CA GLY A 589 -26.37 22.01 -24.65
C GLY A 589 -27.64 21.47 -25.34
N GLU A 590 -27.48 20.62 -26.38
CA GLU A 590 -28.61 19.94 -27.05
C GLU A 590 -29.24 18.86 -26.14
N MET A 591 -28.49 18.38 -25.20
CA MET A 591 -28.90 17.39 -24.22
C MET A 591 -28.42 17.81 -22.83
N PRO A 592 -29.20 17.64 -21.75
CA PRO A 592 -28.73 17.92 -20.41
C PRO A 592 -27.62 16.94 -19.99
N LEU A 593 -26.71 17.40 -19.13
CA LEU A 593 -25.59 16.63 -18.62
C LEU A 593 -26.07 15.51 -17.70
N ASN A 594 -25.46 14.34 -17.85
CA ASN A 594 -25.55 13.29 -16.87
C ASN A 594 -24.34 13.32 -15.91
N TRP A 595 -24.37 12.46 -14.89
CA TRP A 595 -23.32 12.37 -13.87
C TRP A 595 -21.92 12.15 -14.46
N GLY A 596 -21.75 11.15 -15.34
CA GLY A 596 -20.45 10.81 -15.90
C GLY A 596 -19.84 11.93 -16.76
N ALA A 597 -20.68 12.70 -17.46
CA ALA A 597 -20.22 13.86 -18.23
C ALA A 597 -19.75 14.98 -17.29
N ALA A 598 -20.53 15.30 -16.26
CA ALA A 598 -20.19 16.36 -15.29
C ALA A 598 -18.96 16.01 -14.47
N GLU A 599 -18.84 14.77 -14.00
CA GLU A 599 -17.67 14.26 -13.29
C GLU A 599 -16.40 14.34 -14.15
N THR A 600 -16.46 13.93 -15.42
CA THR A 600 -15.34 14.00 -16.35
C THR A 600 -14.92 15.45 -16.66
N LEU A 601 -15.90 16.36 -16.80
CA LEU A 601 -15.65 17.80 -16.95
C LEU A 601 -14.98 18.39 -15.70
N ALA A 602 -15.36 17.97 -14.51
CA ALA A 602 -14.69 18.40 -13.27
C ALA A 602 -13.20 18.04 -13.29
N TYR A 603 -12.85 16.80 -13.66
CA TYR A 603 -11.46 16.40 -13.80
C TYR A 603 -10.70 17.19 -14.86
N ALA A 604 -11.32 17.42 -16.02
CA ALA A 604 -10.71 18.19 -17.11
C ALA A 604 -10.44 19.64 -16.71
N THR A 605 -11.41 20.30 -16.06
CA THR A 605 -11.23 21.67 -15.58
C THR A 605 -10.13 21.78 -14.52
N LEU A 606 -9.99 20.79 -13.64
CA LEU A 606 -8.92 20.76 -12.63
C LEU A 606 -7.54 20.55 -13.25
N LEU A 607 -7.42 19.67 -14.25
CA LEU A 607 -6.18 19.50 -15.01
C LEU A 607 -5.79 20.79 -15.72
N ASP A 608 -6.75 21.47 -16.31
CA ASP A 608 -6.54 22.74 -16.95
C ASP A 608 -6.15 23.86 -15.97
N ASP A 609 -6.71 23.85 -14.75
CA ASP A 609 -6.33 24.73 -13.63
C ASP A 609 -4.96 24.38 -13.00
N GLY A 610 -4.32 23.31 -13.45
CA GLY A 610 -2.98 22.92 -13.01
C GLY A 610 -2.96 22.03 -11.77
N PHE A 611 -4.06 21.32 -11.48
CA PHE A 611 -4.13 20.28 -10.44
C PHE A 611 -3.82 18.91 -11.03
N LEU A 612 -3.01 18.11 -10.33
CA LEU A 612 -2.88 16.70 -10.63
C LEU A 612 -4.16 15.98 -10.22
N VAL A 613 -4.60 15.02 -11.04
CA VAL A 613 -5.76 14.16 -10.74
C VAL A 613 -5.30 12.70 -10.72
N ARG A 614 -5.62 11.97 -9.65
CA ARG A 614 -5.40 10.54 -9.52
C ARG A 614 -6.71 9.87 -9.10
N ILE A 615 -7.13 8.88 -9.87
CA ILE A 615 -8.34 8.09 -9.65
C ILE A 615 -7.94 6.63 -9.59
N THR A 616 -8.23 5.97 -8.49
CA THR A 616 -7.91 4.56 -8.28
C THR A 616 -9.07 3.84 -7.61
N GLY A 617 -9.09 2.54 -7.73
CA GLY A 617 -10.12 1.64 -7.25
C GLY A 617 -10.44 0.59 -8.29
N GLU A 618 -11.28 -0.36 -7.96
CA GLU A 618 -11.69 -1.41 -8.88
C GLU A 618 -12.60 -0.84 -9.98
N ASP A 619 -12.35 -1.22 -11.21
CA ASP A 619 -13.12 -0.81 -12.40
C ASP A 619 -13.18 0.71 -12.68
N VAL A 620 -12.36 1.54 -12.07
CA VAL A 620 -12.45 3.01 -12.19
C VAL A 620 -12.23 3.53 -13.61
N GLY A 621 -11.50 2.81 -14.43
CA GLY A 621 -11.27 3.19 -15.83
C GLY A 621 -12.56 3.28 -16.63
N ARG A 622 -13.47 2.37 -16.42
CA ARG A 622 -14.81 2.32 -17.01
C ARG A 622 -15.87 2.97 -16.09
N GLY A 623 -15.65 2.85 -14.76
CA GLY A 623 -16.65 2.97 -13.71
C GLY A 623 -17.44 1.68 -13.56
N THR A 624 -17.65 1.20 -12.32
CA THR A 624 -18.37 -0.05 -12.03
C THR A 624 -19.72 -0.12 -12.77
N PHE A 625 -20.41 0.99 -12.85
CA PHE A 625 -21.70 1.10 -13.54
C PHE A 625 -21.58 1.57 -15.01
N SER A 626 -20.42 1.48 -15.64
CA SER A 626 -20.16 1.90 -17.03
C SER A 626 -20.57 3.35 -17.30
N HIS A 627 -20.32 4.24 -16.36
CA HIS A 627 -20.72 5.66 -16.42
C HIS A 627 -19.56 6.59 -16.75
N ARG A 628 -18.33 6.24 -16.38
CA ARG A 628 -17.16 7.13 -16.51
C ARG A 628 -16.49 7.02 -17.86
N HIS A 629 -16.07 5.86 -18.28
CA HIS A 629 -15.29 5.63 -19.51
C HIS A 629 -14.11 6.60 -19.66
N ALA A 630 -13.31 6.74 -18.59
CA ALA A 630 -12.09 7.54 -18.62
C ALA A 630 -10.99 6.89 -19.47
N LYS A 631 -11.03 5.55 -19.62
CA LYS A 631 -10.22 4.77 -20.54
C LYS A 631 -11.10 4.25 -21.66
N LEU A 632 -10.71 4.53 -22.89
CA LEU A 632 -11.37 4.05 -24.11
C LEU A 632 -10.51 2.98 -24.75
N HIS A 633 -11.12 1.89 -25.21
CA HIS A 633 -10.45 0.75 -25.81
C HIS A 633 -10.79 0.65 -27.28
N ASN A 634 -9.77 0.64 -28.14
CA ASN A 634 -9.91 0.49 -29.58
C ASN A 634 -10.26 -0.95 -29.93
N GLN A 635 -11.37 -1.14 -30.63
CA GLN A 635 -11.81 -2.49 -31.04
C GLN A 635 -10.99 -3.06 -32.18
N ALA A 636 -10.17 -2.25 -32.85
CA ALA A 636 -9.36 -2.70 -33.97
C ALA A 636 -8.04 -3.35 -33.54
N ASP A 637 -7.41 -2.84 -32.46
CA ASP A 637 -6.05 -3.22 -32.09
C ASP A 637 -5.85 -3.34 -30.56
N GLY A 638 -6.90 -3.13 -29.75
CA GLY A 638 -6.84 -3.18 -28.30
C GLY A 638 -6.11 -2.00 -27.64
N SER A 639 -5.66 -1.01 -28.39
CA SER A 639 -5.00 0.18 -27.84
C SER A 639 -5.93 0.98 -26.92
N VAL A 640 -5.32 1.65 -25.93
CA VAL A 640 -6.07 2.42 -24.91
C VAL A 640 -5.82 3.91 -25.12
N TYR A 641 -6.90 4.68 -25.20
CA TYR A 641 -6.88 6.14 -25.25
C TYR A 641 -7.53 6.72 -24.00
N ILE A 642 -6.87 7.71 -23.38
CA ILE A 642 -7.36 8.41 -22.18
C ILE A 642 -7.53 9.89 -22.57
N PRO A 643 -8.75 10.35 -22.90
CA PRO A 643 -8.99 11.73 -23.34
C PRO A 643 -8.47 12.78 -22.36
N LEU A 644 -8.57 12.53 -21.06
CA LEU A 644 -8.08 13.41 -20.00
C LEU A 644 -6.55 13.63 -20.01
N CYS A 645 -5.77 12.81 -20.73
CA CYS A 645 -4.35 13.06 -20.97
C CYS A 645 -4.07 14.15 -22.00
N HIS A 646 -5.09 14.61 -22.71
CA HIS A 646 -4.97 15.50 -23.86
C HIS A 646 -5.80 16.80 -23.68
N VAL A 647 -6.05 17.23 -22.46
CA VAL A 647 -6.81 18.44 -22.15
C VAL A 647 -6.08 19.70 -22.62
N LYS A 648 -4.76 19.75 -22.38
CA LYS A 648 -3.88 20.80 -22.90
C LYS A 648 -2.43 20.34 -22.92
N GLU A 649 -1.58 21.08 -23.66
CA GLU A 649 -0.13 20.88 -23.61
C GLU A 649 0.43 21.16 -22.20
N ASN A 650 1.40 20.34 -21.79
CA ASN A 650 2.09 20.48 -20.50
C ASN A 650 1.17 20.49 -19.26
N GLN A 651 0.00 19.87 -19.36
CA GLN A 651 -0.90 19.69 -18.23
C GLN A 651 -0.26 18.84 -17.12
N PRO A 652 -0.73 18.98 -15.85
CA PRO A 652 -0.40 18.03 -14.80
C PRO A 652 -0.83 16.60 -15.17
N ARG A 653 -0.18 15.64 -14.52
CA ARG A 653 -0.48 14.23 -14.77
C ARG A 653 -1.90 13.89 -14.35
N ILE A 654 -2.59 13.16 -15.21
CA ILE A 654 -3.77 12.36 -14.86
C ILE A 654 -3.33 10.90 -14.67
N ALA A 655 -3.80 10.28 -13.62
CA ALA A 655 -3.57 8.88 -13.34
C ALA A 655 -4.92 8.19 -13.10
N VAL A 656 -5.27 7.23 -13.96
CA VAL A 656 -6.46 6.41 -13.82
C VAL A 656 -6.01 4.96 -13.80
N TYR A 657 -6.12 4.31 -12.64
CA TYR A 657 -5.66 2.94 -12.48
C TYR A 657 -6.74 2.09 -11.81
N ASP A 658 -7.14 1.04 -12.51
CA ASP A 658 -7.90 -0.02 -11.87
C ASP A 658 -6.96 -0.70 -10.87
N SER A 659 -7.37 -0.78 -9.61
CA SER A 659 -6.59 -1.41 -8.55
C SER A 659 -6.67 -2.93 -8.64
N LEU A 660 -5.77 -3.61 -7.93
CA LEU A 660 -6.01 -5.01 -7.59
C LEU A 660 -7.22 -5.10 -6.64
N LEU A 661 -7.74 -6.31 -6.45
CA LEU A 661 -8.87 -6.61 -5.56
C LEU A 661 -8.40 -6.52 -4.10
N SER A 662 -8.34 -5.30 -3.59
CA SER A 662 -7.95 -4.96 -2.22
C SER A 662 -8.48 -3.58 -1.89
N GLU A 663 -9.09 -3.42 -0.74
CA GLU A 663 -9.54 -2.14 -0.21
C GLU A 663 -8.56 -1.58 0.82
N GLU A 664 -8.06 -2.42 1.73
CA GLU A 664 -7.27 -1.98 2.88
C GLU A 664 -5.94 -1.36 2.46
N ALA A 665 -5.10 -2.10 1.75
CA ALA A 665 -3.79 -1.60 1.32
C ALA A 665 -3.94 -0.48 0.28
N VAL A 666 -4.91 -0.58 -0.62
CA VAL A 666 -5.15 0.44 -1.65
C VAL A 666 -5.60 1.77 -1.03
N LEU A 667 -6.57 1.76 -0.12
CA LEU A 667 -7.02 2.99 0.55
C LEU A 667 -5.92 3.59 1.42
N ALA A 668 -5.14 2.76 2.12
CA ALA A 668 -4.00 3.21 2.91
C ALA A 668 -2.93 3.89 2.03
N PHE A 669 -2.66 3.32 0.85
CA PHE A 669 -1.75 3.92 -0.13
C PHE A 669 -2.26 5.28 -0.61
N GLU A 670 -3.52 5.39 -0.99
CA GLU A 670 -4.10 6.66 -1.46
C GLU A 670 -4.15 7.71 -0.35
N TYR A 671 -4.37 7.32 0.90
CA TYR A 671 -4.21 8.22 2.04
C TYR A 671 -2.78 8.75 2.12
N GLY A 672 -1.78 7.87 2.10
CA GLY A 672 -0.36 8.24 2.13
C GLY A 672 0.02 9.15 0.96
N TYR A 673 -0.51 8.87 -0.23
CA TYR A 673 -0.32 9.67 -1.43
C TYR A 673 -0.89 11.09 -1.23
N SER A 674 -2.13 11.19 -0.73
CA SER A 674 -2.83 12.46 -0.54
C SER A 674 -2.16 13.36 0.50
N THR A 675 -1.58 12.78 1.57
CA THR A 675 -0.87 13.54 2.60
C THR A 675 0.46 14.14 2.12
N THR A 676 0.90 13.81 0.92
CA THR A 676 2.22 14.20 0.39
C THR A 676 2.13 15.12 -0.82
N LEU A 677 0.95 15.21 -1.45
CA LEU A 677 0.75 16.01 -2.66
C LEU A 677 -0.48 16.94 -2.52
N PRO A 678 -0.35 18.07 -1.81
CA PRO A 678 -1.50 18.94 -1.48
C PRO A 678 -2.17 19.59 -2.69
N LYS A 679 -1.45 19.88 -3.79
CA LYS A 679 -2.00 20.44 -5.03
C LYS A 679 -2.47 19.34 -5.98
N SER A 680 -3.43 18.53 -5.51
CA SER A 680 -3.98 17.43 -6.30
C SER A 680 -5.41 17.10 -5.87
N LEU A 681 -6.13 16.39 -6.73
CA LEU A 681 -7.34 15.66 -6.40
C LEU A 681 -6.99 14.16 -6.42
N ILE A 682 -7.02 13.53 -5.25
CA ILE A 682 -6.79 12.09 -5.09
C ILE A 682 -8.13 11.45 -4.78
N VAL A 683 -8.53 10.50 -5.62
CA VAL A 683 -9.82 9.82 -5.55
C VAL A 683 -9.59 8.32 -5.42
N TRP A 684 -10.15 7.73 -4.39
CA TRP A 684 -10.39 6.30 -4.29
C TRP A 684 -11.88 6.02 -4.43
N GLU A 685 -12.24 5.12 -5.36
CA GLU A 685 -13.60 4.67 -5.56
C GLU A 685 -13.73 3.21 -5.17
N ALA A 686 -14.60 2.91 -4.23
CA ALA A 686 -14.98 1.55 -3.93
C ALA A 686 -15.83 0.98 -5.08
N GLN A 687 -15.74 -0.32 -5.36
CA GLN A 687 -16.60 -0.95 -6.38
C GLN A 687 -18.09 -0.82 -5.98
N PHE A 688 -18.41 -1.16 -4.75
CA PHE A 688 -19.60 -0.74 -4.02
C PHE A 688 -19.15 -0.14 -2.69
N GLY A 689 -19.84 0.87 -2.21
CA GLY A 689 -19.53 1.50 -0.93
C GLY A 689 -19.59 0.54 0.26
N ASP A 690 -20.35 -0.52 0.13
CA ASP A 690 -20.44 -1.63 1.09
C ASP A 690 -19.07 -2.21 1.44
N PHE A 691 -18.15 -2.29 0.47
CA PHE A 691 -16.83 -2.90 0.66
C PHE A 691 -15.82 -1.97 1.35
N ALA A 692 -16.13 -0.69 1.54
CA ALA A 692 -15.26 0.22 2.28
C ALA A 692 -14.97 -0.27 3.71
N ASN A 693 -15.81 -1.13 4.28
CA ASN A 693 -15.61 -1.70 5.61
C ASN A 693 -14.41 -2.66 5.69
N CYS A 694 -13.94 -3.20 4.55
CA CYS A 694 -12.69 -3.96 4.50
C CYS A 694 -11.47 -3.10 4.83
N ALA A 695 -11.57 -1.78 4.62
CA ALA A 695 -10.54 -0.80 4.95
C ALA A 695 -10.87 0.04 6.21
N GLN A 696 -11.70 -0.47 7.13
CA GLN A 696 -12.17 0.31 8.27
C GLN A 696 -11.03 0.82 9.15
N VAL A 697 -9.96 0.07 9.30
CA VAL A 697 -8.79 0.50 10.09
C VAL A 697 -8.14 1.76 9.50
N VAL A 698 -8.11 1.90 8.19
CA VAL A 698 -7.60 3.10 7.51
C VAL A 698 -8.52 4.29 7.76
N ILE A 699 -9.84 4.06 7.68
CA ILE A 699 -10.85 5.09 7.93
C ILE A 699 -10.72 5.61 9.36
N ASP A 700 -10.68 4.72 10.35
CA ASP A 700 -10.69 5.09 11.78
C ASP A 700 -9.35 5.68 12.23
N GLN A 701 -8.23 5.06 11.84
CA GLN A 701 -6.93 5.39 12.39
C GLN A 701 -6.20 6.52 11.66
N PHE A 702 -6.51 6.74 10.37
CA PHE A 702 -5.82 7.72 9.55
C PHE A 702 -6.77 8.81 9.03
N ILE A 703 -7.81 8.43 8.29
CA ILE A 703 -8.68 9.40 7.59
C ILE A 703 -9.47 10.25 8.58
N ALA A 704 -10.14 9.63 9.54
CA ALA A 704 -11.00 10.33 10.50
C ALA A 704 -10.21 11.05 11.62
N SER A 705 -9.10 10.48 12.07
CA SER A 705 -8.43 10.92 13.30
C SER A 705 -6.98 11.42 13.11
N GLY A 706 -6.42 11.33 11.90
CA GLY A 706 -5.02 11.68 11.65
C GLY A 706 -4.71 13.15 11.90
N GLU A 707 -5.65 14.05 11.65
CA GLU A 707 -5.47 15.48 11.91
C GLU A 707 -5.43 15.80 13.42
N THR A 708 -6.38 15.31 14.18
CA THR A 708 -6.46 15.60 15.61
C THR A 708 -5.35 14.92 16.42
N LYS A 709 -4.90 13.72 16.00
CA LYS A 709 -3.81 13.00 16.67
C LYS A 709 -2.42 13.52 16.28
N TRP A 710 -2.21 13.85 15.00
CA TRP A 710 -0.89 14.03 14.41
C TRP A 710 -0.71 15.36 13.67
N GLU A 711 -1.73 16.22 13.70
CA GLU A 711 -1.78 17.44 12.86
C GLU A 711 -1.57 17.14 11.36
N ARG A 712 -2.00 15.92 10.92
CA ARG A 712 -1.78 15.44 9.56
C ARG A 712 -3.02 15.60 8.71
N VAL A 713 -3.03 16.65 7.87
CA VAL A 713 -4.13 16.93 6.95
C VAL A 713 -4.09 16.05 5.72
N CYS A 714 -5.25 15.75 5.17
CA CYS A 714 -5.46 14.85 4.03
C CYS A 714 -6.56 15.41 3.13
N GLY A 715 -6.33 15.40 1.81
CA GLY A 715 -7.30 15.84 0.81
C GLY A 715 -7.92 14.68 0.02
N LEU A 716 -7.90 13.47 0.55
CA LEU A 716 -8.45 12.27 -0.09
C LEU A 716 -9.96 12.41 -0.34
N THR A 717 -10.41 12.02 -1.52
CA THR A 717 -11.82 11.86 -1.86
C THR A 717 -12.16 10.37 -1.94
N MET A 718 -13.20 9.95 -1.25
CA MET A 718 -13.75 8.60 -1.32
C MET A 718 -15.09 8.65 -2.07
N LEU A 719 -15.19 7.97 -3.20
CA LEU A 719 -16.45 7.77 -3.92
C LEU A 719 -17.01 6.40 -3.54
N LEU A 720 -18.14 6.41 -2.86
CA LEU A 720 -18.74 5.21 -2.28
C LEU A 720 -20.13 4.99 -2.87
N PRO A 721 -20.28 4.12 -3.90
CA PRO A 721 -21.58 3.79 -4.46
C PRO A 721 -22.56 3.34 -3.39
N HIS A 722 -23.64 4.08 -3.22
CA HIS A 722 -24.64 3.93 -2.16
C HIS A 722 -26.04 4.14 -2.74
N GLY A 723 -26.96 3.28 -2.40
CA GLY A 723 -28.37 3.39 -2.83
C GLY A 723 -29.09 2.05 -2.73
N TYR A 724 -30.35 2.12 -2.35
CA TYR A 724 -31.24 0.99 -2.13
C TYR A 724 -32.03 0.70 -3.42
N GLU A 725 -31.64 -0.35 -4.15
CA GLU A 725 -32.15 -0.67 -5.49
C GLU A 725 -32.53 -2.17 -5.64
N GLY A 726 -32.80 -2.85 -4.51
CA GLY A 726 -33.19 -4.25 -4.51
C GLY A 726 -32.05 -5.22 -4.81
N GLN A 727 -30.80 -4.79 -4.63
CA GLN A 727 -29.60 -5.59 -4.91
C GLN A 727 -29.08 -6.38 -3.69
N GLY A 728 -29.87 -6.42 -2.60
CA GLY A 728 -29.52 -7.14 -1.39
C GLY A 728 -28.64 -6.37 -0.39
N PRO A 729 -28.25 -7.01 0.73
CA PRO A 729 -27.64 -6.32 1.85
C PRO A 729 -26.19 -5.89 1.64
N GLU A 730 -25.49 -6.40 0.61
CA GLU A 730 -24.07 -6.16 0.39
C GLU A 730 -23.78 -5.27 -0.84
N HIS A 731 -24.83 -4.71 -1.45
CA HIS A 731 -24.76 -3.85 -2.63
C HIS A 731 -25.69 -2.63 -2.51
N SER A 732 -25.92 -2.16 -1.28
CA SER A 732 -26.86 -1.08 -0.99
C SER A 732 -26.28 0.02 -0.14
N SER A 733 -25.46 -0.29 0.87
CA SER A 733 -25.08 0.70 1.89
C SER A 733 -23.57 0.83 2.08
N ALA A 734 -23.05 2.02 1.83
CA ALA A 734 -21.69 2.40 2.23
C ALA A 734 -21.55 2.65 3.74
N ARG A 735 -22.56 2.32 4.54
CA ARG A 735 -22.56 2.53 5.99
C ARG A 735 -22.39 4.01 6.38
N LEU A 736 -23.23 4.86 5.81
CA LEU A 736 -23.25 6.31 6.03
C LEU A 736 -23.18 6.66 7.52
N GLU A 737 -23.94 5.95 8.36
CA GLU A 737 -23.98 6.12 9.82
C GLU A 737 -22.62 6.01 10.49
N ARG A 738 -21.71 5.17 9.99
CA ARG A 738 -20.36 4.99 10.54
C ARG A 738 -19.49 6.20 10.28
N PHE A 739 -19.56 6.77 9.09
CA PHE A 739 -18.85 8.01 8.77
C PHE A 739 -19.38 9.17 9.60
N LEU A 740 -20.70 9.29 9.74
CA LEU A 740 -21.33 10.35 10.53
C LEU A 740 -20.98 10.25 12.02
N GLN A 741 -20.82 9.02 12.54
CA GLN A 741 -20.36 8.80 13.90
C GLN A 741 -18.92 9.28 14.13
N LEU A 742 -18.05 9.17 13.14
CA LEU A 742 -16.65 9.60 13.18
C LEU A 742 -16.48 11.12 12.99
N CYS A 743 -17.54 11.83 12.63
CA CYS A 743 -17.51 13.27 12.37
C CYS A 743 -17.42 14.10 13.65
N ALA A 744 -16.33 14.82 13.82
CA ALA A 744 -16.13 15.80 14.89
C ALA A 744 -15.04 16.81 14.47
N GLU A 745 -15.02 18.00 15.06
CA GLU A 745 -13.93 18.99 14.89
C GLU A 745 -13.66 19.35 13.42
N ASP A 746 -14.67 19.30 12.56
CA ASP A 746 -14.58 19.50 11.11
C ASP A 746 -13.50 18.62 10.43
N ASN A 747 -13.37 17.37 10.89
CA ASN A 747 -12.33 16.46 10.45
C ASN A 747 -12.51 15.94 9.02
N MET A 748 -13.74 15.92 8.49
CA MET A 748 -14.05 15.44 7.14
C MET A 748 -15.29 16.13 6.57
N GLN A 749 -15.64 15.81 5.32
CA GLN A 749 -16.90 16.20 4.68
C GLN A 749 -17.66 14.94 4.30
N VAL A 750 -18.96 14.89 4.59
CA VAL A 750 -19.85 13.78 4.20
C VAL A 750 -21.01 14.33 3.41
N MET A 751 -21.21 13.85 2.18
CA MET A 751 -22.23 14.36 1.27
C MET A 751 -22.91 13.27 0.45
N THR A 752 -24.14 13.59 0.01
CA THR A 752 -25.01 12.74 -0.81
C THR A 752 -25.50 13.51 -2.04
N PRO A 753 -24.60 13.82 -3.00
CA PRO A 753 -24.95 14.66 -4.16
C PRO A 753 -26.06 14.01 -5.00
N THR A 754 -27.06 14.80 -5.42
CA THR A 754 -28.21 14.26 -6.17
C THR A 754 -28.26 14.69 -7.63
N THR A 755 -27.40 15.64 -8.05
CA THR A 755 -27.36 16.10 -9.45
C THR A 755 -25.95 16.11 -10.03
N PRO A 756 -25.81 16.09 -11.36
CA PRO A 756 -24.51 16.23 -12.04
C PRO A 756 -23.74 17.51 -11.67
N ALA A 757 -24.44 18.64 -11.51
CA ALA A 757 -23.81 19.90 -11.09
C ALA A 757 -23.23 19.79 -9.67
N GLN A 758 -23.91 19.09 -8.78
CA GLN A 758 -23.45 18.90 -7.41
C GLN A 758 -22.12 18.12 -7.34
N ILE A 759 -21.97 17.01 -8.07
CA ILE A 759 -20.69 16.30 -8.09
C ILE A 759 -19.60 17.11 -8.79
N PHE A 760 -19.90 17.83 -9.86
CA PHE A 760 -18.96 18.72 -10.53
C PHE A 760 -18.38 19.74 -9.53
N HIS A 761 -19.26 20.47 -8.85
CA HIS A 761 -18.85 21.49 -7.87
C HIS A 761 -18.20 20.90 -6.63
N ALA A 762 -18.62 19.72 -6.17
CA ALA A 762 -18.01 19.03 -5.03
C ALA A 762 -16.54 18.68 -5.29
N LEU A 763 -16.24 18.09 -6.45
CA LEU A 763 -14.87 17.70 -6.83
C LEU A 763 -13.99 18.94 -7.06
N ARG A 764 -14.52 19.97 -7.71
CA ARG A 764 -13.80 21.23 -7.88
C ARG A 764 -13.55 21.90 -6.52
N ARG A 765 -14.57 21.98 -5.66
CA ARG A 765 -14.45 22.55 -4.31
C ARG A 765 -13.36 21.87 -3.51
N GLN A 766 -13.25 20.56 -3.60
CA GLN A 766 -12.25 19.76 -2.89
C GLN A 766 -10.82 20.14 -3.30
N ALA A 767 -10.58 20.46 -4.56
CA ALA A 767 -9.25 20.76 -5.07
C ALA A 767 -8.91 22.26 -5.05
N VAL A 768 -9.85 23.12 -5.46
CA VAL A 768 -9.61 24.56 -5.65
C VAL A 768 -9.54 25.31 -4.30
N ARG A 769 -10.37 24.94 -3.35
CA ARG A 769 -10.40 25.53 -2.01
C ARG A 769 -9.10 25.21 -1.26
N PRO A 770 -8.49 26.12 -0.53
CA PRO A 770 -7.26 25.88 0.23
C PRO A 770 -7.52 25.17 1.56
N ILE A 771 -8.50 24.29 1.61
CA ILE A 771 -8.81 23.40 2.72
C ILE A 771 -8.58 21.97 2.25
N ARG A 772 -7.84 21.21 3.04
CA ARG A 772 -7.58 19.80 2.76
C ARG A 772 -8.13 18.97 3.89
N LYS A 773 -9.34 18.46 3.69
CA LYS A 773 -10.05 17.55 4.58
C LYS A 773 -10.55 16.38 3.73
N PRO A 774 -10.64 15.16 4.27
CA PRO A 774 -11.25 14.05 3.56
C PRO A 774 -12.65 14.37 3.07
N LEU A 775 -12.98 13.95 1.85
CA LEU A 775 -14.29 14.10 1.25
C LEU A 775 -14.90 12.72 1.04
N ILE A 776 -15.99 12.45 1.72
CA ILE A 776 -16.75 11.19 1.63
C ILE A 776 -18.02 11.46 0.81
N VAL A 777 -18.10 10.85 -0.36
CA VAL A 777 -19.22 11.01 -1.28
C VAL A 777 -20.03 9.72 -1.34
N MET A 778 -21.25 9.73 -0.86
CA MET A 778 -22.22 8.67 -1.12
C MET A 778 -22.67 8.81 -2.57
N SER A 779 -21.91 8.22 -3.50
CA SER A 779 -22.18 8.34 -4.93
C SER A 779 -23.36 7.47 -5.33
N PRO A 780 -24.24 7.94 -6.22
CA PRO A 780 -25.43 7.19 -6.62
C PRO A 780 -25.10 6.07 -7.59
N LYS A 781 -26.06 5.16 -7.77
CA LYS A 781 -26.04 4.09 -8.76
C LYS A 781 -27.05 4.39 -9.89
N SER A 782 -28.35 4.32 -9.61
CA SER A 782 -29.40 4.55 -10.63
C SER A 782 -29.44 6.00 -11.09
N LEU A 783 -29.14 6.98 -10.23
CA LEU A 783 -29.12 8.38 -10.61
C LEU A 783 -28.09 8.73 -11.67
N LEU A 784 -27.09 7.87 -11.89
CA LEU A 784 -26.10 8.03 -12.97
C LEU A 784 -26.76 8.14 -14.35
N ARG A 785 -28.01 7.60 -14.51
CA ARG A 785 -28.77 7.59 -15.75
C ARG A 785 -30.23 8.00 -15.58
N HIS A 786 -30.61 8.49 -14.41
CA HIS A 786 -31.99 8.86 -14.13
C HIS A 786 -32.40 10.09 -14.93
N LYS A 787 -33.58 10.05 -15.56
CA LYS A 787 -34.08 11.09 -16.48
C LYS A 787 -34.26 12.47 -15.84
N LEU A 788 -34.52 12.53 -14.53
CA LEU A 788 -34.67 13.78 -13.77
C LEU A 788 -33.37 14.23 -13.08
N ALA A 789 -32.39 13.33 -12.91
CA ALA A 789 -31.11 13.62 -12.29
C ALA A 789 -30.14 14.15 -13.37
N THR A 790 -30.40 15.29 -13.91
CA THR A 790 -29.63 15.94 -14.97
C THR A 790 -29.31 17.38 -14.59
N SER A 791 -28.34 17.98 -15.26
CA SER A 791 -27.98 19.39 -15.07
C SER A 791 -27.68 20.06 -16.41
N THR A 792 -27.80 21.39 -16.43
CA THR A 792 -27.44 22.21 -17.58
C THR A 792 -25.98 22.63 -17.54
N LEU A 793 -25.41 23.05 -18.67
CA LEU A 793 -24.08 23.67 -18.67
C LEU A 793 -24.03 24.97 -17.87
N ASP A 794 -25.15 25.68 -17.79
CA ASP A 794 -25.26 26.92 -17.03
C ASP A 794 -25.09 26.66 -15.51
N GLU A 795 -25.68 25.57 -15.00
CA GLU A 795 -25.49 25.16 -13.58
C GLU A 795 -24.02 24.84 -13.24
N LEU A 796 -23.24 24.36 -14.21
CA LEU A 796 -21.80 24.16 -14.02
C LEU A 796 -21.03 25.50 -14.18
N ALA A 797 -21.47 26.36 -15.04
CA ALA A 797 -20.81 27.63 -15.37
C ALA A 797 -21.01 28.70 -14.31
N ASN A 798 -22.22 28.81 -13.79
CA ASN A 798 -22.65 29.89 -12.91
C ASN A 798 -23.11 29.41 -11.53
N GLY A 799 -23.16 28.10 -11.31
CA GLY A 799 -23.54 27.48 -10.05
C GLY A 799 -22.38 27.32 -9.04
N SER A 800 -22.72 26.74 -7.93
CA SER A 800 -21.77 26.32 -6.86
C SER A 800 -22.32 25.08 -6.16
N PHE A 801 -21.52 24.44 -5.31
CA PHE A 801 -22.01 23.35 -4.48
C PHE A 801 -23.04 23.87 -3.46
N GLN A 802 -24.25 23.34 -3.52
CA GLN A 802 -25.35 23.67 -2.61
C GLN A 802 -25.36 22.64 -1.47
N THR A 803 -25.18 23.08 -0.24
CA THR A 803 -25.24 22.19 0.93
C THR A 803 -26.68 21.74 1.26
N VAL A 804 -27.65 22.59 0.95
CA VAL A 804 -29.09 22.33 0.99
C VAL A 804 -29.74 22.90 -0.28
N ILE A 805 -30.51 22.09 -0.97
CA ILE A 805 -31.28 22.48 -2.14
C ILE A 805 -32.77 22.54 -1.74
N ASP A 806 -33.35 23.72 -1.88
CA ASP A 806 -34.75 23.99 -1.60
C ASP A 806 -35.68 23.32 -2.65
N GLU A 807 -36.97 23.39 -2.41
CA GLU A 807 -38.02 22.95 -3.35
C GLU A 807 -37.79 23.53 -4.72
N ILE A 808 -37.86 22.69 -5.75
CA ILE A 808 -37.63 23.11 -7.15
C ILE A 808 -38.90 23.40 -7.94
N ASP A 809 -40.03 22.88 -7.48
CA ASP A 809 -41.31 23.13 -8.13
C ASP A 809 -41.91 24.47 -7.64
N ASN A 810 -42.66 25.12 -8.51
CA ASN A 810 -43.27 26.40 -8.21
C ASN A 810 -44.56 26.24 -7.37
N ILE A 811 -44.40 25.84 -6.11
CA ILE A 811 -45.50 25.74 -5.14
C ILE A 811 -45.57 26.99 -4.27
N ASN A 812 -46.75 27.29 -3.75
CA ASN A 812 -46.92 28.42 -2.82
C ASN A 812 -46.36 28.03 -1.43
N LYS A 813 -45.25 28.60 -1.07
CA LYS A 813 -44.55 28.28 0.23
C LYS A 813 -45.40 28.60 1.46
N ALA A 814 -46.42 29.51 1.34
CA ALA A 814 -47.35 29.79 2.45
C ALA A 814 -48.37 28.67 2.67
N ASP A 815 -48.64 27.85 1.65
CA ASP A 815 -49.60 26.74 1.76
C ASP A 815 -48.92 25.43 2.27
N VAL A 816 -47.60 25.44 2.35
CA VAL A 816 -46.81 24.25 2.79
C VAL A 816 -46.99 24.05 4.29
N THR A 817 -47.54 22.91 4.66
CA THR A 817 -47.73 22.47 6.05
C THR A 817 -46.75 21.36 6.45
N ARG A 818 -46.21 20.65 5.49
CA ARG A 818 -45.28 19.54 5.67
C ARG A 818 -44.00 19.73 4.89
N LEU A 819 -42.87 19.69 5.54
CA LEU A 819 -41.55 19.82 4.93
C LEU A 819 -40.81 18.48 5.06
N VAL A 820 -40.52 17.83 3.91
CA VAL A 820 -39.79 16.58 3.84
C VAL A 820 -38.32 16.86 3.56
N LEU A 821 -37.45 16.51 4.48
CA LEU A 821 -35.99 16.57 4.33
C LEU A 821 -35.50 15.18 3.93
N CYS A 822 -34.63 15.11 2.94
CA CYS A 822 -34.05 13.85 2.49
C CYS A 822 -32.65 14.05 1.92
N GLY A 823 -31.92 12.95 1.67
CA GLY A 823 -30.67 12.92 0.92
C GLY A 823 -30.63 11.75 -0.06
N GLY A 824 -29.89 11.90 -1.15
CA GLY A 824 -29.70 10.84 -2.13
C GLY A 824 -30.93 10.53 -3.01
N LYS A 825 -31.00 9.28 -3.49
CA LYS A 825 -31.94 8.84 -4.53
C LYS A 825 -33.41 8.96 -4.15
N VAL A 826 -33.75 8.78 -2.87
CA VAL A 826 -35.15 8.84 -2.39
C VAL A 826 -35.86 10.14 -2.75
N TYR A 827 -35.09 11.20 -2.94
CA TYR A 827 -35.62 12.48 -3.42
C TYR A 827 -36.46 12.33 -4.69
N TYR A 828 -35.96 11.58 -5.65
CA TYR A 828 -36.64 11.45 -6.93
C TYR A 828 -37.91 10.59 -6.84
N ASP A 829 -37.91 9.55 -6.00
CA ASP A 829 -39.08 8.74 -5.71
C ASP A 829 -40.20 9.60 -5.06
N LEU A 830 -39.81 10.44 -4.10
CA LEU A 830 -40.71 11.40 -3.45
C LEU A 830 -41.23 12.43 -4.42
N LEU A 831 -40.38 13.04 -5.26
CA LEU A 831 -40.73 14.07 -6.24
C LEU A 831 -41.70 13.55 -7.28
N GLU A 832 -41.43 12.38 -7.87
CA GLU A 832 -42.31 11.79 -8.88
C GLU A 832 -43.69 11.47 -8.26
N LYS A 833 -43.75 10.89 -7.07
CA LYS A 833 -45.02 10.56 -6.41
C LYS A 833 -45.80 11.78 -5.96
N ARG A 834 -45.14 12.80 -5.43
CA ARG A 834 -45.77 14.08 -5.06
C ARG A 834 -46.41 14.77 -6.29
N ARG A 835 -45.67 14.82 -7.43
CA ARG A 835 -46.16 15.38 -8.68
C ARG A 835 -47.34 14.59 -9.25
N GLU A 836 -47.27 13.25 -9.21
CA GLU A 836 -48.36 12.36 -9.62
C GLU A 836 -49.67 12.66 -8.89
N LEU A 837 -49.58 12.97 -7.60
CA LEU A 837 -50.74 13.17 -6.74
C LEU A 837 -51.13 14.65 -6.54
N GLY A 838 -50.33 15.60 -7.05
CA GLY A 838 -50.60 17.06 -6.93
C GLY A 838 -50.57 17.55 -5.48
N LEU A 839 -49.62 17.09 -4.65
CA LEU A 839 -49.53 17.40 -3.23
C LEU A 839 -48.74 18.69 -2.98
N ASP A 840 -49.29 19.83 -3.38
CA ASP A 840 -48.61 21.15 -3.34
C ASP A 840 -48.44 21.73 -1.92
N HIS A 841 -49.06 21.12 -0.89
CA HIS A 841 -48.88 21.46 0.52
C HIS A 841 -47.67 20.78 1.16
N ILE A 842 -46.93 19.99 0.39
CA ILE A 842 -45.69 19.29 0.80
C ILE A 842 -44.50 19.80 -0.02
N ALA A 843 -43.51 20.36 0.64
CA ALA A 843 -42.24 20.70 0.03
C ALA A 843 -41.16 19.63 0.32
N ILE A 844 -40.30 19.39 -0.66
CA ILE A 844 -39.21 18.41 -0.52
C ILE A 844 -37.87 19.12 -0.63
N VAL A 845 -37.07 19.09 0.44
CA VAL A 845 -35.77 19.76 0.55
C VAL A 845 -34.68 18.72 0.66
N ARG A 846 -33.64 18.90 -0.16
CA ARG A 846 -32.49 17.99 -0.16
C ARG A 846 -31.36 18.50 0.71
N ILE A 847 -30.86 17.66 1.60
CA ILE A 847 -29.61 17.92 2.34
C ILE A 847 -28.48 17.18 1.60
N GLU A 848 -27.71 17.94 0.80
CA GLU A 848 -26.64 17.41 -0.04
C GLU A 848 -25.34 17.18 0.74
N GLN A 849 -25.12 17.98 1.81
CA GLN A 849 -24.00 17.82 2.72
C GLN A 849 -24.52 17.58 4.14
N LEU A 850 -24.20 16.43 4.70
CA LEU A 850 -24.58 16.05 6.07
C LEU A 850 -23.55 16.55 7.10
N TYR A 851 -22.28 16.57 6.74
CA TYR A 851 -21.22 17.09 7.61
C TYR A 851 -20.16 17.86 6.80
N PRO A 852 -19.66 19.04 7.26
CA PRO A 852 -20.23 19.80 8.39
C PRO A 852 -21.71 20.12 8.20
N TYR A 853 -22.48 20.11 9.30
CA TYR A 853 -23.92 20.28 9.25
C TYR A 853 -24.28 21.71 8.73
N PRO A 854 -25.15 21.85 7.72
CA PRO A 854 -25.45 23.11 7.07
C PRO A 854 -26.53 23.90 7.81
N GLU A 855 -26.33 24.15 9.12
CA GLU A 855 -27.30 24.76 10.02
C GLU A 855 -27.86 26.08 9.48
N GLN A 856 -27.00 27.03 9.12
CA GLN A 856 -27.43 28.34 8.66
C GLN A 856 -28.28 28.22 7.39
N ARG A 857 -27.84 27.44 6.41
CA ARG A 857 -28.54 27.29 5.14
C ARG A 857 -29.88 26.59 5.31
N LEU A 858 -29.96 25.58 6.17
CA LEU A 858 -31.24 24.92 6.47
C LEU A 858 -32.19 25.86 7.18
N ALA A 859 -31.73 26.66 8.12
CA ALA A 859 -32.55 27.69 8.80
C ALA A 859 -33.10 28.73 7.78
N GLU A 860 -32.28 29.18 6.84
CA GLU A 860 -32.72 30.10 5.76
C GLU A 860 -33.82 29.48 4.88
N VAL A 861 -33.71 28.19 4.55
CA VAL A 861 -34.71 27.46 3.79
C VAL A 861 -35.99 27.31 4.60
N MET A 862 -35.91 26.84 5.85
CA MET A 862 -37.07 26.67 6.72
C MET A 862 -37.82 27.97 7.01
N ALA A 863 -37.11 29.09 7.03
CA ALA A 863 -37.73 30.42 7.23
C ALA A 863 -38.68 30.83 6.09
N GLN A 864 -38.50 30.28 4.88
CA GLN A 864 -39.35 30.54 3.72
C GLN A 864 -40.71 29.83 3.81
N TYR A 865 -40.89 28.92 4.70
CA TYR A 865 -42.12 28.16 4.95
C TYR A 865 -42.78 28.55 6.27
N PRO A 866 -43.61 29.58 6.29
CA PRO A 866 -44.13 30.16 7.53
C PRO A 866 -45.08 29.24 8.30
N ASN A 867 -45.78 28.35 7.58
CA ASN A 867 -46.91 27.57 8.11
C ASN A 867 -46.61 26.08 8.31
N ILE A 868 -45.31 25.66 8.27
CA ILE A 868 -44.97 24.28 8.49
C ILE A 868 -45.36 23.81 9.89
N GLN A 869 -46.00 22.66 9.97
CA GLN A 869 -46.44 21.97 11.19
C GLN A 869 -45.64 20.72 11.45
N GLU A 870 -45.13 20.12 10.38
CA GLU A 870 -44.37 18.88 10.46
C GLU A 870 -43.11 18.91 9.60
N LEU A 871 -42.02 18.45 10.19
CA LEU A 871 -40.71 18.24 9.58
C LEU A 871 -40.42 16.74 9.53
N VAL A 872 -40.31 16.17 8.35
CA VAL A 872 -40.10 14.74 8.15
C VAL A 872 -38.70 14.50 7.67
N TRP A 873 -37.96 13.62 8.33
CA TRP A 873 -36.75 13.06 7.75
C TRP A 873 -37.07 11.77 7.00
N ALA A 874 -36.81 11.75 5.68
CA ALA A 874 -37.01 10.59 4.83
C ALA A 874 -35.67 9.99 4.39
N GLN A 875 -35.47 8.70 4.62
CA GLN A 875 -34.26 7.98 4.20
C GLN A 875 -34.60 6.55 3.79
N GLU A 876 -33.75 5.96 2.93
CA GLU A 876 -33.91 4.58 2.45
C GLU A 876 -33.33 3.54 3.46
N GLU A 877 -32.34 3.93 4.23
CA GLU A 877 -31.68 3.10 5.22
C GLU A 877 -32.63 2.74 6.38
N PRO A 878 -32.42 1.61 7.04
CA PRO A 878 -33.14 1.26 8.26
C PRO A 878 -32.97 2.33 9.34
N LYS A 879 -33.94 2.47 10.22
CA LYS A 879 -34.02 3.51 11.27
C LYS A 879 -32.79 3.60 12.18
N ASN A 880 -32.10 2.46 12.41
CA ASN A 880 -30.87 2.41 13.21
C ASN A 880 -29.61 2.69 12.37
N GLN A 881 -29.75 2.92 11.08
CA GLN A 881 -28.69 3.17 10.10
C GLN A 881 -28.93 4.49 9.37
N GLY A 882 -28.04 4.84 8.42
CA GLY A 882 -28.16 6.09 7.69
C GLY A 882 -27.96 7.33 8.55
N ALA A 883 -28.63 8.41 8.17
CA ALA A 883 -28.43 9.71 8.81
C ALA A 883 -29.37 10.01 9.98
N TRP A 884 -30.44 9.24 10.22
CA TRP A 884 -31.47 9.57 11.21
C TRP A 884 -30.89 9.90 12.59
N LEU A 885 -30.06 9.03 13.16
CA LEU A 885 -29.52 9.22 14.50
C LEU A 885 -28.56 10.42 14.60
N PHE A 886 -27.95 10.81 13.49
CA PHE A 886 -27.08 11.97 13.41
C PHE A 886 -27.89 13.27 13.24
N ILE A 887 -28.94 13.26 12.42
CA ILE A 887 -29.66 14.45 12.01
C ILE A 887 -30.71 14.88 13.04
N VAL A 888 -31.38 13.93 13.69
CA VAL A 888 -32.54 14.23 14.56
C VAL A 888 -32.22 15.16 15.75
N PRO A 889 -31.11 15.04 16.48
CA PRO A 889 -30.78 16.00 17.55
C PRO A 889 -30.60 17.41 17.02
N ARG A 890 -29.99 17.56 15.83
CA ARG A 890 -29.76 18.85 15.17
C ARG A 890 -31.05 19.49 14.70
N LEU A 891 -31.94 18.71 14.11
CA LEU A 891 -33.27 19.19 13.72
C LEU A 891 -34.07 19.67 14.92
N TYR A 892 -33.98 19.00 16.09
CA TYR A 892 -34.61 19.48 17.34
C TYR A 892 -34.02 20.83 17.78
N GLU A 893 -32.73 21.01 17.69
CA GLU A 893 -32.06 22.28 18.01
C GLU A 893 -32.52 23.40 17.05
N ASP A 894 -32.58 23.12 15.72
CA ASP A 894 -33.04 24.08 14.71
C ASP A 894 -34.50 24.47 14.95
N VAL A 895 -35.37 23.50 15.25
CA VAL A 895 -36.78 23.78 15.59
C VAL A 895 -36.89 24.64 16.87
N LEU A 896 -36.15 24.33 17.92
CA LEU A 896 -36.09 25.14 19.13
C LEU A 896 -35.62 26.56 18.84
N LYS A 897 -34.58 26.76 18.08
CA LYS A 897 -34.05 28.08 17.66
C LYS A 897 -35.06 28.87 16.83
N SER A 898 -35.88 28.17 16.02
CA SER A 898 -36.93 28.83 15.22
C SER A 898 -38.09 29.40 16.04
N GLY A 899 -38.26 28.96 17.28
CA GLY A 899 -39.37 29.33 18.16
C GLY A 899 -40.75 28.80 17.74
N LYS A 900 -40.80 27.95 16.70
CA LYS A 900 -42.04 27.36 16.19
C LYS A 900 -42.34 26.01 16.86
N GLN A 901 -43.60 25.63 16.93
CA GLN A 901 -44.01 24.30 17.35
C GLN A 901 -44.12 23.39 16.12
N ILE A 902 -43.04 22.70 15.78
CA ILE A 902 -42.96 21.82 14.60
C ILE A 902 -42.73 20.38 15.12
N ARG A 903 -43.59 19.46 14.68
CA ARG A 903 -43.38 18.04 14.93
C ARG A 903 -42.29 17.49 14.08
N ILE A 904 -41.31 16.73 14.65
CA ILE A 904 -40.31 16.01 13.87
C ILE A 904 -40.74 14.53 13.81
N SER A 905 -40.76 13.99 12.60
CA SER A 905 -41.10 12.60 12.32
C SER A 905 -40.11 11.91 11.41
N TYR A 906 -40.18 10.61 11.32
CA TYR A 906 -39.32 9.73 10.55
C TYR A 906 -40.15 8.97 9.51
N ALA A 907 -39.67 8.93 8.25
CA ALA A 907 -40.18 8.09 7.20
C ALA A 907 -39.04 7.24 6.62
N GLY A 908 -39.12 5.95 6.72
CA GLY A 908 -38.06 5.04 6.30
C GLY A 908 -38.30 3.60 6.74
N ARG A 909 -37.35 2.74 6.48
CA ARG A 909 -37.42 1.34 6.89
C ARG A 909 -37.32 1.17 8.39
N GLU A 910 -37.98 0.13 8.91
CA GLU A 910 -37.82 -0.27 10.31
C GLU A 910 -36.36 -0.64 10.63
N ALA A 911 -36.03 -0.61 11.90
CA ALA A 911 -34.70 -0.98 12.37
C ALA A 911 -34.37 -2.43 11.97
N SER A 912 -33.18 -2.63 11.44
CA SER A 912 -32.72 -3.93 10.95
C SER A 912 -31.24 -4.15 11.22
N ALA A 913 -30.86 -5.40 11.50
CA ALA A 913 -29.47 -5.80 11.64
C ALA A 913 -28.73 -5.83 10.27
N ALA A 914 -29.45 -6.19 9.20
CA ALA A 914 -28.94 -6.11 7.85
C ALA A 914 -29.21 -4.73 7.23
N PRO A 915 -28.33 -4.21 6.37
CA PRO A 915 -28.55 -2.89 5.74
C PRO A 915 -29.76 -2.89 4.79
N ALA A 916 -30.00 -3.96 4.05
CA ALA A 916 -31.12 -4.09 3.12
C ALA A 916 -31.67 -5.52 3.09
N CYS A 917 -32.91 -5.68 2.62
CA CYS A 917 -33.50 -6.99 2.40
C CYS A 917 -32.95 -7.66 1.12
N GLY A 918 -32.89 -8.99 1.13
CA GLY A 918 -32.43 -9.79 -0.01
C GLY A 918 -33.48 -9.99 -1.11
N SER A 919 -34.75 -9.67 -0.86
CA SER A 919 -35.85 -9.87 -1.81
C SER A 919 -36.20 -8.56 -2.53
N PRO A 920 -36.14 -8.51 -3.88
CA PRO A 920 -36.60 -7.34 -4.65
C PRO A 920 -38.06 -6.99 -4.42
N TYR A 921 -38.92 -8.00 -4.20
CA TYR A 921 -40.32 -7.76 -3.87
C TYR A 921 -40.50 -7.06 -2.52
N LEU A 922 -39.79 -7.53 -1.48
CA LEU A 922 -39.86 -6.89 -0.18
C LEU A 922 -39.26 -5.48 -0.24
N HIS A 923 -38.17 -5.28 -0.99
CA HIS A 923 -37.59 -3.98 -1.24
C HIS A 923 -38.62 -3.03 -1.84
N ALA A 924 -39.30 -3.42 -2.91
CA ALA A 924 -40.32 -2.58 -3.56
C ALA A 924 -41.46 -2.22 -2.61
N LYS A 925 -41.93 -3.17 -1.79
CA LYS A 925 -42.97 -2.92 -0.79
C LYS A 925 -42.50 -1.89 0.27
N GLN A 926 -41.27 -2.08 0.79
CA GLN A 926 -40.71 -1.16 1.77
C GLN A 926 -40.48 0.24 1.18
N GLN A 927 -40.05 0.32 -0.08
CA GLN A 927 -39.84 1.59 -0.79
C GLN A 927 -41.14 2.34 -0.97
N ALA A 928 -42.18 1.67 -1.42
CA ALA A 928 -43.51 2.26 -1.55
C ALA A 928 -44.06 2.77 -0.21
N GLN A 929 -43.88 1.98 0.86
CA GLN A 929 -44.32 2.36 2.20
C GLN A 929 -43.62 3.62 2.69
N LEU A 930 -42.28 3.69 2.60
CA LEU A 930 -41.54 4.88 3.07
C LEU A 930 -41.93 6.14 2.28
N VAL A 931 -42.19 6.02 0.98
CA VAL A 931 -42.66 7.16 0.15
C VAL A 931 -44.05 7.61 0.61
N ASN A 932 -44.93 6.67 0.87
CA ASN A 932 -46.28 6.97 1.36
C ASN A 932 -46.22 7.64 2.75
N ASP A 933 -45.40 7.13 3.66
CA ASP A 933 -45.23 7.70 4.99
C ASP A 933 -44.64 9.11 4.93
N ALA A 934 -43.65 9.36 4.08
CA ALA A 934 -43.05 10.66 3.90
C ALA A 934 -44.05 11.69 3.35
N LEU A 935 -44.92 11.28 2.42
CA LEU A 935 -45.93 12.15 1.77
C LEU A 935 -47.31 12.12 2.48
N ALA A 936 -47.43 11.43 3.65
CA ALA A 936 -48.70 11.28 4.40
C ALA A 936 -49.84 10.70 3.53
N ILE A 937 -49.53 9.77 2.65
CA ILE A 937 -50.53 9.07 1.83
C ILE A 937 -51.09 7.93 2.66
N GLU A 938 -52.42 7.98 2.95
CA GLU A 938 -53.09 6.85 3.62
C GLU A 938 -53.02 5.62 2.72
N ALA A 939 -52.59 4.50 3.25
CA ALA A 939 -52.63 3.24 2.56
C ALA A 939 -54.07 2.88 2.25
N GLU A 940 -54.45 2.75 0.97
CA GLU A 940 -55.68 2.09 0.63
C GLU A 940 -55.71 0.74 1.34
N GLN A 941 -56.70 0.53 2.22
CA GLN A 941 -56.93 -0.75 2.84
C GLN A 941 -57.22 -1.74 1.73
N SER A 942 -56.13 -2.41 1.24
CA SER A 942 -56.36 -3.57 0.36
C SER A 942 -57.14 -4.58 1.16
N GLY A 943 -58.39 -4.69 0.87
CA GLY A 943 -59.25 -5.73 1.38
C GLY A 943 -58.82 -7.09 0.90
N ASP A 944 -57.78 -7.64 1.48
CA ASP A 944 -57.47 -9.08 1.39
C ASP A 944 -57.83 -9.72 2.73
N SER A 945 -59.12 -9.85 2.91
CA SER A 945 -59.68 -10.93 3.73
C SER A 945 -59.67 -12.20 2.85
N GLN A 946 -58.60 -13.01 2.92
CA GLN A 946 -58.68 -14.51 3.07
C GLN A 946 -57.28 -15.10 2.81
#